data_ae6453a99c6937716e1b87cd4ae15e9e
#
_entry.id   ae6453a99c6937716e1b87cd4ae15e9e
#
_cell.length_a   1.000
_cell.length_b   1.000
_cell.length_c   1.000
_cell.angle_alpha   90.00
_cell.angle_beta   90.00
_cell.angle_gamma   90.00
#
_symmetry.space_group_name_H-M   'P 1'
#
loop_
_entity.id
_entity.type
_entity.pdbx_description
1 polymer ?
#
loop_
_entity_poly.entity_id
_entity_poly.type
_entity_poly.pdbx_seq_one_letter_code
_entity_poly.pdbx_strand_id
1 'polypeptide(L)'
;MNEEKVEKEYDSSAIQVLEGLEAVRKRPGMYIGTTSSRGLHHLVWEIVDNAIDEALAGFCSHIEVTICKDNSIIVKDDGRGIPVDIHPKTGKSTVETVYTELHAGGKFGGGGYKVSGGLHGVGASVVNALSDWLEVKVYRNGNVYYQKYIHGGHAEDELKVIDHCDADRTGTTVHFLPDDQIFTETTVYDYDILKNRLKELAFLNKGLRISLFDDREVDKKDSFCYEGGLVEYVQMLNKNKGPIHETIVDVEGEDKNIKVEVALQYNETYNSSIYSFVNNITTPEGGTHEDGVRRALTRILNKYAVSNNILKEKDDPLTGDDVREGITMIISVKHPNPQFEGQTKTKLGNSEVRSIADKIFSEAFERFLLENPDQARVILDKSMTASRARVAAKKARELTRRKGDLDVTNFYGKLSDCKSKDPTVSEIFLVEGDSAGGSAIKGRDSMTQAILPLRGKILNVEKARLDRALGNEEIRTIITAFGTGIGDEFDLNKLRYHKIIIMTDADVDGSHIRVLLLTLFYRFFKPIVEAGHVYAAQPPLFCIKHGKTIKYVLNEEERDQYLKSLSPNVKYEITRMKGLGEMDDDELNETTMDINKRVLRQITVEDTIAADDVFSKLMGEEVEPRREFIETNATYVENLDI
;
A
#
# COMPACT_ATOMS: atom_id res chain seq x y z
N MET A 1 -36.37 2.01 -5.65
CA MET A 1 -36.16 3.40 -5.18
C MET A 1 -36.64 4.32 -6.28
N ASN A 2 -37.61 5.23 -5.99
CA ASN A 2 -37.97 6.27 -6.93
C ASN A 2 -36.77 7.21 -7.04
N GLU A 3 -36.14 7.27 -8.20
CA GLU A 3 -35.17 8.30 -8.51
C GLU A 3 -35.91 9.65 -8.53
N GLU A 4 -35.72 10.47 -7.51
CA GLU A 4 -36.14 11.85 -7.54
C GLU A 4 -35.38 12.54 -8.67
N LYS A 5 -36.09 12.87 -9.75
CA LYS A 5 -35.56 13.72 -10.81
C LYS A 5 -35.16 15.06 -10.20
N VAL A 6 -33.94 15.50 -10.47
CA VAL A 6 -33.46 16.82 -10.10
C VAL A 6 -34.38 17.86 -10.80
N GLU A 7 -35.20 18.57 -10.02
CA GLU A 7 -36.17 19.55 -10.54
C GLU A 7 -35.55 20.90 -10.99
N LYS A 8 -34.24 21.09 -10.87
CA LYS A 8 -33.56 22.30 -11.34
C LYS A 8 -33.30 22.23 -12.85
N GLU A 9 -33.74 23.23 -13.58
CA GLU A 9 -33.37 23.44 -14.99
C GLU A 9 -31.84 23.44 -15.11
N TYR A 10 -31.30 22.60 -16.01
CA TYR A 10 -29.88 22.55 -16.30
C TYR A 10 -29.54 23.64 -17.32
N ASP A 11 -29.28 24.83 -16.83
CA ASP A 11 -28.89 26.01 -17.61
C ASP A 11 -27.46 26.49 -17.28
N SER A 12 -27.05 27.61 -17.82
CA SER A 12 -25.71 28.18 -17.58
C SER A 12 -25.43 28.50 -16.10
N SER A 13 -26.46 28.72 -15.27
CA SER A 13 -26.30 28.98 -13.84
C SER A 13 -25.94 27.72 -13.04
N ALA A 14 -26.20 26.53 -13.61
CA ALA A 14 -25.84 25.26 -13.02
C ALA A 14 -24.33 24.93 -13.21
N ILE A 15 -23.63 25.63 -14.11
CA ILE A 15 -22.20 25.47 -14.37
C ILE A 15 -21.43 26.40 -13.44
N GLN A 16 -20.74 25.81 -12.45
CA GLN A 16 -19.86 26.55 -11.54
C GLN A 16 -18.43 26.49 -12.06
N VAL A 17 -17.80 27.65 -12.18
CA VAL A 17 -16.34 27.75 -12.43
C VAL A 17 -15.66 27.96 -11.08
N LEU A 18 -14.77 27.06 -10.73
CA LEU A 18 -13.97 27.17 -9.51
C LEU A 18 -12.57 27.64 -9.90
N GLU A 19 -12.08 28.65 -9.22
CA GLU A 19 -10.76 29.23 -9.48
C GLU A 19 -9.78 28.95 -8.31
N GLY A 20 -8.50 28.76 -8.64
CA GLY A 20 -7.42 28.65 -7.68
C GLY A 20 -7.62 27.56 -6.63
N LEU A 21 -7.35 27.87 -5.37
CA LEU A 21 -7.36 26.94 -4.25
C LEU A 21 -8.76 26.47 -3.83
N GLU A 22 -9.81 27.22 -4.19
CA GLU A 22 -11.18 26.81 -3.90
C GLU A 22 -11.54 25.49 -4.60
N ALA A 23 -11.03 25.26 -5.83
CA ALA A 23 -11.22 24.02 -6.55
C ALA A 23 -10.63 22.81 -5.79
N VAL A 24 -9.47 22.99 -5.16
CA VAL A 24 -8.81 21.97 -4.35
C VAL A 24 -9.65 21.61 -3.12
N ARG A 25 -10.11 22.61 -2.38
CA ARG A 25 -10.94 22.40 -1.18
C ARG A 25 -12.27 21.72 -1.48
N LYS A 26 -12.88 22.04 -2.63
CA LYS A 26 -14.18 21.48 -3.03
C LYS A 26 -14.07 20.04 -3.56
N ARG A 27 -12.92 19.67 -4.11
CA ARG A 27 -12.65 18.33 -4.66
C ARG A 27 -11.26 17.82 -4.28
N PRO A 28 -10.95 17.66 -2.97
CA PRO A 28 -9.62 17.27 -2.51
C PRO A 28 -9.17 15.91 -3.07
N GLY A 29 -10.10 14.96 -3.24
CA GLY A 29 -9.81 13.64 -3.79
C GLY A 29 -9.21 13.66 -5.20
N MET A 30 -9.40 14.72 -6.00
CA MET A 30 -8.73 14.85 -7.31
C MET A 30 -7.23 15.08 -7.19
N TYR A 31 -6.75 15.63 -6.06
CA TYR A 31 -5.35 16.02 -5.84
C TYR A 31 -4.62 15.06 -4.91
N ILE A 32 -5.27 14.59 -3.85
CA ILE A 32 -4.67 13.71 -2.82
C ILE A 32 -5.28 12.30 -2.79
N GLY A 33 -6.18 11.98 -3.72
CA GLY A 33 -6.83 10.67 -3.87
C GLY A 33 -7.97 10.42 -2.90
N THR A 34 -7.82 10.74 -1.62
CA THR A 34 -8.84 10.54 -0.57
C THR A 34 -8.65 11.56 0.55
N THR A 35 -9.65 11.75 1.41
CA THR A 35 -9.57 12.55 2.65
C THR A 35 -9.47 11.68 3.91
N SER A 36 -9.24 10.37 3.76
CA SER A 36 -8.92 9.44 4.86
C SER A 36 -7.48 9.62 5.37
N SER A 37 -7.03 8.76 6.29
CA SER A 37 -5.65 8.70 6.79
C SER A 37 -4.61 8.74 5.65
N ARG A 38 -4.82 8.02 4.55
CA ARG A 38 -3.92 8.02 3.40
C ARG A 38 -3.75 9.40 2.77
N GLY A 39 -4.84 10.15 2.57
CA GLY A 39 -4.78 11.52 2.04
C GLY A 39 -4.17 12.50 3.02
N LEU A 40 -4.39 12.30 4.33
CA LEU A 40 -3.74 13.09 5.37
C LEU A 40 -2.20 12.96 5.30
N HIS A 41 -1.67 11.74 5.23
CA HIS A 41 -0.23 11.50 5.10
C HIS A 41 0.31 12.01 3.75
N HIS A 42 -0.51 12.03 2.70
CA HIS A 42 -0.10 12.57 1.39
C HIS A 42 0.31 14.04 1.44
N LEU A 43 -0.26 14.85 2.34
CA LEU A 43 0.17 16.24 2.55
C LEU A 43 1.66 16.32 2.96
N VAL A 44 2.10 15.40 3.81
CA VAL A 44 3.51 15.34 4.23
C VAL A 44 4.39 14.98 3.05
N TRP A 45 3.96 14.01 2.23
CA TRP A 45 4.72 13.56 1.05
C TRP A 45 4.94 14.69 0.04
N GLU A 46 3.93 15.52 -0.23
CA GLU A 46 4.08 16.64 -1.17
C GLU A 46 5.12 17.67 -0.71
N ILE A 47 5.28 17.89 0.59
CA ILE A 47 6.31 18.80 1.12
C ILE A 47 7.68 18.12 1.16
N VAL A 48 7.75 16.86 1.62
CA VAL A 48 9.00 16.08 1.66
C VAL A 48 9.55 15.88 0.24
N ASP A 49 8.70 15.59 -0.75
CA ASP A 49 9.12 15.41 -2.14
C ASP A 49 9.76 16.70 -2.72
N ASN A 50 9.36 17.88 -2.26
CA ASN A 50 10.04 19.12 -2.65
C ASN A 50 11.48 19.19 -2.09
N ALA A 51 11.69 18.75 -0.85
CA ALA A 51 13.02 18.66 -0.24
C ALA A 51 13.87 17.55 -0.92
N ILE A 52 13.26 16.42 -1.27
CA ILE A 52 13.91 15.35 -2.06
C ILE A 52 14.34 15.87 -3.45
N ASP A 53 13.55 16.71 -4.10
CA ASP A 53 13.91 17.31 -5.38
C ASP A 53 15.15 18.22 -5.25
N GLU A 54 15.32 18.94 -4.12
CA GLU A 54 16.55 19.66 -3.81
C GLU A 54 17.75 18.71 -3.61
N ALA A 55 17.53 17.54 -2.98
CA ALA A 55 18.56 16.51 -2.83
C ALA A 55 18.94 15.89 -4.18
N LEU A 56 17.97 15.58 -5.05
CA LEU A 56 18.22 15.10 -6.41
C LEU A 56 18.98 16.13 -7.27
N ALA A 57 18.78 17.41 -7.01
CA ALA A 57 19.52 18.49 -7.64
C ALA A 57 20.92 18.71 -7.02
N GLY A 58 21.26 17.99 -5.93
CA GLY A 58 22.57 18.04 -5.25
C GLY A 58 22.73 19.18 -4.26
N PHE A 59 21.64 19.80 -3.79
CA PHE A 59 21.67 20.95 -2.90
C PHE A 59 21.14 20.68 -1.49
N CYS A 60 20.54 19.53 -1.23
CA CYS A 60 20.05 19.17 0.10
C CYS A 60 20.75 17.89 0.59
N SER A 61 21.19 17.92 1.83
CA SER A 61 21.87 16.81 2.52
C SER A 61 21.11 16.30 3.74
N HIS A 62 20.21 17.09 4.29
CA HIS A 62 19.44 16.75 5.48
C HIS A 62 17.99 17.25 5.42
N ILE A 63 17.07 16.35 5.68
CA ILE A 63 15.63 16.63 5.80
C ILE A 63 15.18 16.24 7.20
N GLU A 64 14.48 17.15 7.88
CA GLU A 64 13.88 16.90 9.20
C GLU A 64 12.35 16.97 9.08
N VAL A 65 11.66 15.96 9.61
CA VAL A 65 10.20 15.92 9.72
C VAL A 65 9.83 15.81 11.19
N THR A 66 8.93 16.66 11.66
CA THR A 66 8.48 16.65 13.06
C THR A 66 6.95 16.59 13.12
N ILE A 67 6.43 15.64 13.88
CA ILE A 67 5.02 15.61 14.30
C ILE A 67 4.93 16.42 15.60
N CYS A 68 4.26 17.54 15.58
CA CYS A 68 4.10 18.39 16.74
C CYS A 68 3.01 17.87 17.70
N LYS A 69 2.96 18.39 18.92
CA LYS A 69 1.98 17.98 19.95
C LYS A 69 0.53 18.22 19.57
N ASP A 70 0.26 19.19 18.73
CA ASP A 70 -1.06 19.54 18.18
C ASP A 70 -1.39 18.80 16.88
N ASN A 71 -0.58 17.80 16.48
CA ASN A 71 -0.63 17.12 15.20
C ASN A 71 -0.38 18.02 13.98
N SER A 72 0.24 19.19 14.12
CA SER A 72 0.82 19.90 13.00
C SER A 72 2.13 19.22 12.57
N ILE A 73 2.55 19.48 11.33
CA ILE A 73 3.78 18.90 10.76
C ILE A 73 4.77 20.01 10.42
N ILE A 74 6.01 19.83 10.83
CA ILE A 74 7.14 20.64 10.35
C ILE A 74 7.99 19.79 9.42
N VAL A 75 8.26 20.29 8.22
CA VAL A 75 9.27 19.75 7.30
C VAL A 75 10.33 20.82 7.09
N LYS A 76 11.59 20.46 7.29
CA LYS A 76 12.74 21.35 7.14
C LYS A 76 13.80 20.69 6.27
N ASP A 77 14.31 21.43 5.30
CA ASP A 77 15.44 21.05 4.45
C ASP A 77 16.57 22.07 4.52
N ASP A 78 17.77 21.63 4.13
CA ASP A 78 18.97 22.46 3.97
C ASP A 78 19.28 22.77 2.49
N GLY A 79 18.25 22.71 1.62
CA GLY A 79 18.36 23.02 0.20
C GLY A 79 18.63 24.49 -0.10
N ARG A 80 18.46 24.93 -1.36
CA ARG A 80 18.72 26.31 -1.80
C ARG A 80 17.76 27.35 -1.22
N GLY A 81 16.63 26.93 -0.66
CA GLY A 81 15.51 27.79 -0.29
C GLY A 81 14.71 28.30 -1.51
N ILE A 82 13.41 28.44 -1.35
CA ILE A 82 12.52 28.98 -2.40
C ILE A 82 12.98 30.39 -2.77
N PRO A 83 12.99 30.80 -4.08
CA PRO A 83 13.26 32.18 -4.47
C PRO A 83 12.28 33.15 -3.78
N VAL A 84 12.80 34.29 -3.31
CA VAL A 84 12.04 35.27 -2.53
C VAL A 84 11.69 36.53 -3.32
N ASP A 85 12.21 36.64 -4.54
CA ASP A 85 11.98 37.78 -5.44
C ASP A 85 10.52 37.85 -5.90
N ILE A 86 10.10 39.02 -6.36
CA ILE A 86 8.78 39.23 -6.95
C ILE A 86 8.68 38.47 -8.27
N HIS A 87 7.68 37.62 -8.39
CA HIS A 87 7.45 36.83 -9.60
C HIS A 87 6.85 37.73 -10.72
N PRO A 88 7.47 37.79 -11.91
CA PRO A 88 7.16 38.81 -12.93
C PRO A 88 5.71 38.68 -13.50
N LYS A 89 5.10 37.51 -13.46
CA LYS A 89 3.74 37.32 -13.99
C LYS A 89 2.64 37.59 -12.94
N THR A 90 2.89 37.25 -11.68
CA THR A 90 1.86 37.36 -10.63
C THR A 90 1.93 38.66 -9.87
N GLY A 91 3.10 39.35 -9.88
CA GLY A 91 3.35 40.53 -9.05
C GLY A 91 3.46 40.26 -7.56
N LYS A 92 3.35 38.99 -7.14
CA LYS A 92 3.51 38.50 -5.77
C LYS A 92 4.92 38.00 -5.54
N SER A 93 5.33 37.74 -4.29
CA SER A 93 6.57 37.01 -4.02
C SER A 93 6.53 35.63 -4.67
N THR A 94 7.70 35.08 -5.04
CA THR A 94 7.77 33.72 -5.60
C THR A 94 7.29 32.70 -4.57
N VAL A 95 7.54 32.93 -3.27
CA VAL A 95 7.03 32.09 -2.18
C VAL A 95 5.50 32.07 -2.21
N GLU A 96 4.85 33.25 -2.20
CA GLU A 96 3.40 33.33 -2.26
C GLU A 96 2.84 32.69 -3.54
N THR A 97 3.47 32.91 -4.68
CA THR A 97 3.07 32.31 -5.95
C THR A 97 3.07 30.78 -5.89
N VAL A 98 4.11 30.16 -5.29
CA VAL A 98 4.21 28.70 -5.16
C VAL A 98 3.12 28.11 -4.27
N TYR A 99 2.72 28.82 -3.21
CA TYR A 99 1.73 28.33 -2.26
C TYR A 99 0.28 28.73 -2.59
N THR A 100 0.04 29.72 -3.47
CA THR A 100 -1.32 30.19 -3.78
C THR A 100 -1.78 29.94 -5.21
N GLU A 101 -0.86 29.71 -6.15
CA GLU A 101 -1.21 29.48 -7.55
C GLU A 101 -1.04 28.00 -7.93
N LEU A 102 -2.07 27.43 -8.57
CA LEU A 102 -1.96 26.08 -9.14
C LEU A 102 -1.08 26.13 -10.40
N HIS A 103 -0.34 25.06 -10.64
CA HIS A 103 0.58 24.95 -11.76
C HIS A 103 1.71 26.00 -11.76
N ALA A 104 2.12 26.44 -10.58
CA ALA A 104 3.27 27.29 -10.37
C ALA A 104 4.44 26.49 -9.80
N GLY A 105 5.63 26.59 -10.42
CA GLY A 105 6.82 25.90 -9.92
C GLY A 105 8.03 26.00 -10.85
N GLY A 106 9.22 25.84 -10.30
CA GLY A 106 10.50 25.87 -11.03
C GLY A 106 10.83 24.59 -11.83
N LYS A 107 9.91 23.62 -11.88
CA LYS A 107 10.13 22.28 -12.44
C LYS A 107 9.58 22.11 -13.87
N PHE A 108 9.00 23.16 -14.47
CA PHE A 108 8.45 23.16 -15.83
C PHE A 108 9.50 23.49 -16.93
N GLY A 109 10.73 22.97 -16.85
CA GLY A 109 11.74 23.13 -17.88
C GLY A 109 12.61 24.40 -17.78
N GLY A 110 12.57 25.12 -16.66
CA GLY A 110 13.33 26.35 -16.43
C GLY A 110 14.82 26.19 -16.05
N GLY A 111 15.39 24.97 -16.18
CA GLY A 111 16.82 24.71 -15.90
C GLY A 111 17.20 24.57 -14.42
N GLY A 112 16.25 24.71 -13.49
CA GLY A 112 16.49 24.58 -12.04
C GLY A 112 16.65 23.14 -11.55
N TYR A 113 16.02 22.18 -12.24
CA TYR A 113 16.03 20.75 -11.93
C TYR A 113 16.17 19.93 -13.21
N LYS A 114 17.09 18.97 -13.20
CA LYS A 114 17.23 17.99 -14.31
C LYS A 114 16.24 16.83 -14.16
N VAL A 115 15.98 16.44 -12.93
CA VAL A 115 15.06 15.38 -12.54
C VAL A 115 14.26 15.89 -11.35
N SER A 116 12.96 15.64 -11.31
CA SER A 116 12.11 15.97 -10.17
C SER A 116 10.93 15.01 -10.05
N GLY A 117 10.44 14.78 -8.83
CA GLY A 117 9.20 14.06 -8.53
C GLY A 117 7.96 14.95 -8.65
N GLY A 118 8.10 16.24 -8.33
CA GLY A 118 7.05 17.24 -8.44
C GLY A 118 6.84 17.74 -9.87
N LEU A 119 5.96 17.11 -10.64
CA LEU A 119 5.76 17.37 -12.07
C LEU A 119 4.67 18.38 -12.37
N HIS A 120 3.66 18.50 -11.51
CA HIS A 120 2.45 19.25 -11.81
C HIS A 120 2.44 20.69 -11.25
N GLY A 121 3.41 21.02 -10.36
CA GLY A 121 3.50 22.34 -9.72
C GLY A 121 2.28 22.68 -8.87
N VAL A 122 1.70 21.67 -8.21
CA VAL A 122 0.49 21.85 -7.38
C VAL A 122 0.68 21.39 -5.93
N GLY A 123 1.69 20.58 -5.59
CA GLY A 123 1.82 19.97 -4.28
C GLY A 123 1.78 20.98 -3.13
N ALA A 124 2.63 22.02 -3.16
CA ALA A 124 2.70 23.03 -2.12
C ALA A 124 1.36 23.80 -1.97
N SER A 125 0.77 24.20 -3.09
CA SER A 125 -0.52 24.92 -3.09
C SER A 125 -1.69 24.02 -2.65
N VAL A 126 -1.66 22.72 -2.93
CA VAL A 126 -2.64 21.74 -2.44
C VAL A 126 -2.53 21.57 -0.93
N VAL A 127 -1.31 21.42 -0.39
CA VAL A 127 -1.12 21.34 1.08
C VAL A 127 -1.63 22.62 1.75
N ASN A 128 -1.32 23.80 1.20
CA ASN A 128 -1.80 25.06 1.72
C ASN A 128 -3.33 25.14 1.68
N ALA A 129 -3.96 24.76 0.58
CA ALA A 129 -5.43 24.78 0.42
C ALA A 129 -6.16 23.85 1.41
N LEU A 130 -5.54 22.72 1.80
CA LEU A 130 -6.11 21.70 2.67
C LEU A 130 -5.66 21.81 4.13
N SER A 131 -4.97 22.91 4.47
CA SER A 131 -4.55 23.24 5.83
C SER A 131 -5.44 24.34 6.42
N ASP A 132 -5.66 24.28 7.73
CA ASP A 132 -6.26 25.37 8.51
C ASP A 132 -5.33 26.58 8.47
N TRP A 133 -4.04 26.35 8.73
CA TRP A 133 -2.98 27.33 8.53
C TRP A 133 -1.70 26.65 8.03
N LEU A 134 -0.85 27.44 7.35
CA LEU A 134 0.46 27.04 6.88
C LEU A 134 1.44 28.20 7.02
N GLU A 135 2.65 27.91 7.49
CA GLU A 135 3.74 28.86 7.67
C GLU A 135 4.96 28.41 6.87
N VAL A 136 5.60 29.34 6.19
CA VAL A 136 6.84 29.10 5.43
C VAL A 136 7.93 30.00 5.95
N LYS A 137 9.10 29.40 6.26
CA LYS A 137 10.35 30.12 6.50
C LYS A 137 11.36 29.76 5.42
N VAL A 138 11.97 30.76 4.79
CA VAL A 138 13.00 30.57 3.79
C VAL A 138 14.29 31.21 4.28
N TYR A 139 15.34 30.41 4.35
CA TYR A 139 16.71 30.86 4.68
C TYR A 139 17.47 31.12 3.38
N ARG A 140 17.75 32.39 3.08
CA ARG A 140 18.37 32.75 1.84
C ARG A 140 19.02 34.15 1.92
N ASN A 141 20.17 34.32 1.31
CA ASN A 141 20.87 35.60 1.22
C ASN A 141 21.11 36.27 2.59
N GLY A 142 21.43 35.51 3.63
CA GLY A 142 21.66 36.01 5.00
C GLY A 142 20.42 36.46 5.76
N ASN A 143 19.21 36.19 5.23
CA ASN A 143 17.95 36.57 5.85
C ASN A 143 17.05 35.35 6.07
N VAL A 144 16.15 35.47 7.05
CA VAL A 144 15.03 34.53 7.29
C VAL A 144 13.75 35.23 6.85
N TYR A 145 13.21 34.77 5.74
CA TYR A 145 11.93 35.23 5.22
C TYR A 145 10.80 34.38 5.80
N TYR A 146 9.65 35.02 6.03
CA TYR A 146 8.48 34.35 6.62
C TYR A 146 7.19 34.83 5.95
N GLN A 147 6.31 33.89 5.72
CA GLN A 147 4.95 34.14 5.28
C GLN A 147 4.00 33.11 5.89
N LYS A 148 2.79 33.55 6.25
CA LYS A 148 1.74 32.71 6.82
C LYS A 148 0.50 32.76 5.94
N TYR A 149 -0.16 31.61 5.89
CA TYR A 149 -1.42 31.40 5.16
C TYR A 149 -2.45 30.84 6.11
N ILE A 150 -3.70 31.28 5.95
CA ILE A 150 -4.83 30.90 6.79
C ILE A 150 -6.07 30.64 5.91
N HIS A 151 -7.08 30.01 6.51
CA HIS A 151 -8.39 29.81 5.89
C HIS A 151 -8.35 29.22 4.47
N GLY A 152 -7.62 28.11 4.31
CA GLY A 152 -7.53 27.42 3.03
C GLY A 152 -6.60 28.09 2.02
N GLY A 153 -5.55 28.75 2.51
CA GLY A 153 -4.43 29.19 1.71
C GLY A 153 -4.39 30.67 1.37
N HIS A 154 -5.16 31.50 2.04
CA HIS A 154 -5.07 32.96 1.90
C HIS A 154 -3.84 33.50 2.67
N ALA A 155 -3.00 34.30 2.00
CA ALA A 155 -1.87 34.95 2.67
C ALA A 155 -2.39 35.93 3.74
N GLU A 156 -1.91 35.79 4.99
CA GLU A 156 -2.26 36.70 6.09
C GLU A 156 -1.55 38.05 5.92
N ASP A 157 -0.28 38.02 5.49
CA ASP A 157 0.58 39.16 5.22
C ASP A 157 1.45 38.92 3.99
N GLU A 158 2.10 39.97 3.51
CA GLU A 158 3.17 39.86 2.49
C GLU A 158 4.41 39.14 3.09
N LEU A 159 5.25 38.57 2.20
CA LEU A 159 6.53 37.96 2.59
C LEU A 159 7.41 39.00 3.29
N LYS A 160 7.85 38.73 4.51
CA LYS A 160 8.64 39.64 5.34
C LYS A 160 9.93 38.99 5.86
N VAL A 161 10.97 39.79 6.05
CA VAL A 161 12.18 39.38 6.77
C VAL A 161 11.87 39.46 8.26
N ILE A 162 12.03 38.35 8.98
CA ILE A 162 11.78 38.27 10.43
C ILE A 162 13.07 38.15 11.25
N ASP A 163 14.17 37.69 10.60
CA ASP A 163 15.44 37.48 11.27
C ASP A 163 16.58 37.47 10.25
N HIS A 164 17.83 37.44 10.74
CA HIS A 164 19.03 37.25 9.94
C HIS A 164 19.69 35.91 10.26
N CYS A 165 20.35 35.32 9.29
CA CYS A 165 21.12 34.09 9.46
C CYS A 165 22.51 34.22 8.80
N ASP A 166 23.36 33.22 9.02
CA ASP A 166 24.66 33.16 8.33
C ASP A 166 24.43 33.16 6.81
N ALA A 167 25.31 33.84 6.09
CA ALA A 167 25.16 34.07 4.65
C ALA A 167 25.13 32.78 3.81
N ASP A 168 25.77 31.73 4.30
CA ASP A 168 25.86 30.41 3.70
C ASP A 168 24.69 29.50 4.13
N ARG A 169 23.90 29.88 5.13
CA ARG A 169 22.72 29.13 5.56
C ARG A 169 21.60 29.30 4.54
N THR A 170 21.20 28.17 3.94
CA THR A 170 20.05 28.08 3.03
C THR A 170 19.08 26.99 3.47
N GLY A 171 17.87 27.00 2.95
CA GLY A 171 16.87 25.96 3.19
C GLY A 171 15.45 26.50 3.25
N THR A 172 14.52 25.58 3.40
CA THR A 172 13.09 25.88 3.59
C THR A 172 12.56 25.14 4.82
N THR A 173 11.68 25.80 5.56
CA THR A 173 10.89 25.16 6.62
C THR A 173 9.43 25.43 6.35
N VAL A 174 8.64 24.37 6.27
CA VAL A 174 7.19 24.42 6.09
C VAL A 174 6.55 23.83 7.34
N HIS A 175 5.63 24.56 7.94
CA HIS A 175 4.89 24.14 9.10
C HIS A 175 3.40 24.30 8.82
N PHE A 176 2.61 23.24 8.94
CA PHE A 176 1.20 23.28 8.60
C PHE A 176 0.34 22.41 9.52
N LEU A 177 -0.91 22.82 9.70
CA LEU A 177 -1.94 22.07 10.41
C LEU A 177 -3.04 21.66 9.42
N PRO A 178 -3.35 20.36 9.25
CA PRO A 178 -4.45 19.92 8.40
C PRO A 178 -5.79 20.49 8.86
N ASP A 179 -6.67 20.83 7.90
CA ASP A 179 -8.00 21.33 8.18
C ASP A 179 -8.96 20.18 8.55
N ASP A 180 -9.50 20.20 9.77
CA ASP A 180 -10.41 19.19 10.31
C ASP A 180 -11.78 19.17 9.60
N GLN A 181 -12.14 20.25 8.91
CA GLN A 181 -13.34 20.29 8.07
C GLN A 181 -13.18 19.50 6.78
N ILE A 182 -11.94 19.26 6.34
CA ILE A 182 -11.61 18.45 5.16
C ILE A 182 -11.33 17.00 5.59
N PHE A 183 -10.49 16.81 6.62
CA PHE A 183 -10.09 15.51 7.15
C PHE A 183 -10.98 15.11 8.33
N THR A 184 -12.24 14.77 8.02
CA THR A 184 -13.27 14.49 9.04
C THR A 184 -13.11 13.13 9.73
N GLU A 185 -12.36 12.19 9.15
CA GLU A 185 -12.13 10.87 9.76
C GLU A 185 -11.02 10.94 10.81
N THR A 186 -9.92 11.61 10.49
CA THR A 186 -8.77 11.78 11.38
C THR A 186 -7.86 12.90 10.92
N THR A 187 -7.30 13.64 11.88
CA THR A 187 -6.19 14.59 11.69
C THR A 187 -4.91 14.11 12.40
N VAL A 188 -4.93 12.87 12.93
CA VAL A 188 -3.80 12.31 13.67
C VAL A 188 -2.86 11.57 12.72
N TYR A 189 -1.61 12.00 12.67
CA TYR A 189 -0.56 11.33 11.89
C TYR A 189 -0.07 10.06 12.58
N ASP A 190 0.09 9.01 11.79
CA ASP A 190 0.71 7.76 12.21
C ASP A 190 2.23 7.84 12.02
N TYR A 191 2.97 7.65 13.13
CA TYR A 191 4.44 7.70 13.14
C TYR A 191 5.07 6.63 12.25
N ASP A 192 4.55 5.40 12.29
CA ASP A 192 5.14 4.28 11.56
C ASP A 192 4.91 4.40 10.05
N ILE A 193 3.79 4.95 9.61
CA ILE A 193 3.55 5.29 8.20
C ILE A 193 4.60 6.31 7.72
N LEU A 194 4.82 7.39 8.47
CA LEU A 194 5.84 8.37 8.14
C LEU A 194 7.24 7.76 8.16
N LYS A 195 7.58 7.01 9.20
CA LYS A 195 8.87 6.34 9.39
C LYS A 195 9.22 5.43 8.21
N ASN A 196 8.30 4.58 7.79
CA ASN A 196 8.53 3.64 6.70
C ASN A 196 8.82 4.36 5.39
N ARG A 197 8.03 5.36 5.04
CA ARG A 197 8.23 6.13 3.81
C ARG A 197 9.51 6.96 3.84
N LEU A 198 9.84 7.61 4.93
CA LEU A 198 11.08 8.40 5.07
C LEU A 198 12.32 7.50 5.01
N LYS A 199 12.25 6.31 5.59
CA LYS A 199 13.29 5.29 5.49
C LYS A 199 13.50 4.82 4.05
N GLU A 200 12.41 4.56 3.31
CA GLU A 200 12.43 4.22 1.89
C GLU A 200 13.11 5.32 1.06
N LEU A 201 12.73 6.58 1.27
CA LEU A 201 13.32 7.72 0.58
C LEU A 201 14.82 7.87 0.88
N ALA A 202 15.27 7.55 2.10
CA ALA A 202 16.69 7.56 2.44
C ALA A 202 17.47 6.46 1.70
N PHE A 203 16.90 5.27 1.48
CA PHE A 203 17.53 4.23 0.65
C PHE A 203 17.60 4.60 -0.83
N LEU A 204 16.58 5.29 -1.35
CA LEU A 204 16.53 5.73 -2.76
C LEU A 204 17.48 6.89 -3.05
N ASN A 205 17.99 7.57 -2.03
CA ASN A 205 18.88 8.74 -2.15
C ASN A 205 20.14 8.54 -1.31
N LYS A 206 21.18 7.93 -1.90
CA LYS A 206 22.45 7.61 -1.22
C LYS A 206 23.03 8.82 -0.51
N GLY A 207 23.36 8.68 0.79
CA GLY A 207 23.99 9.73 1.60
C GLY A 207 23.04 10.82 2.10
N LEU A 208 21.78 10.86 1.67
CA LEU A 208 20.80 11.81 2.21
C LEU A 208 20.38 11.37 3.62
N ARG A 209 20.49 12.28 4.57
CA ARG A 209 19.99 12.08 5.94
C ARG A 209 18.54 12.55 6.03
N ILE A 210 17.67 11.69 6.55
CA ILE A 210 16.27 12.03 6.85
C ILE A 210 16.00 11.69 8.31
N SER A 211 15.53 12.67 9.09
CA SER A 211 15.22 12.51 10.51
C SER A 211 13.74 12.72 10.77
N LEU A 212 13.14 11.86 11.59
CA LEU A 212 11.75 11.95 12.02
C LEU A 212 11.69 12.12 13.54
N PHE A 213 10.93 13.10 14.00
CA PHE A 213 10.68 13.40 15.40
C PHE A 213 9.19 13.33 15.70
N ASP A 214 8.82 12.85 16.88
CA ASP A 214 7.44 12.86 17.38
C ASP A 214 7.39 13.54 18.74
N ASP A 215 7.02 14.82 18.77
CA ASP A 215 6.95 15.63 19.98
C ASP A 215 5.75 15.26 20.88
N ARG A 216 4.87 14.38 20.43
CA ARG A 216 3.75 13.85 21.24
C ARG A 216 4.22 12.84 22.27
N GLU A 217 5.33 12.16 22.00
CA GLU A 217 5.95 11.16 22.88
C GLU A 217 7.39 11.59 23.25
N VAL A 218 7.80 11.28 24.47
CA VAL A 218 9.14 11.64 24.97
C VAL A 218 10.19 10.80 24.25
N ASP A 219 11.22 11.46 23.70
CA ASP A 219 12.38 10.85 23.03
C ASP A 219 12.08 9.95 21.80
N LYS A 220 10.89 10.06 21.21
CA LYS A 220 10.54 9.30 20.01
C LYS A 220 11.13 9.97 18.76
N LYS A 221 12.16 9.34 18.21
CA LYS A 221 12.87 9.82 17.02
C LYS A 221 13.56 8.70 16.26
N ASP A 222 13.64 8.84 14.96
CA ASP A 222 14.43 7.99 14.07
C ASP A 222 15.26 8.86 13.11
N SER A 223 16.42 8.36 12.67
CA SER A 223 17.24 9.02 11.66
C SER A 223 17.82 7.99 10.70
N PHE A 224 17.67 8.23 9.41
CA PHE A 224 18.05 7.33 8.33
C PHE A 224 19.09 7.99 7.44
N CYS A 225 20.16 7.25 7.10
CA CYS A 225 21.16 7.65 6.13
C CYS A 225 21.87 6.39 5.64
N TYR A 226 21.81 6.11 4.35
CA TYR A 226 22.30 4.88 3.75
C TYR A 226 23.26 5.17 2.60
N GLU A 227 24.52 4.81 2.76
CA GLU A 227 25.57 5.02 1.75
C GLU A 227 25.49 3.96 0.62
N GLY A 228 25.06 2.75 0.93
CA GLY A 228 24.91 1.67 -0.05
C GLY A 228 23.62 1.74 -0.89
N GLY A 229 22.68 2.61 -0.53
CA GLY A 229 21.48 2.85 -1.34
C GLY A 229 20.63 1.62 -1.57
N LEU A 230 20.35 1.28 -2.86
CA LEU A 230 19.48 0.15 -3.21
C LEU A 230 20.05 -1.21 -2.78
N VAL A 231 21.37 -1.37 -2.72
CA VAL A 231 22.02 -2.60 -2.23
C VAL A 231 21.69 -2.83 -0.77
N GLU A 232 21.85 -1.81 0.09
CA GLU A 232 21.48 -1.90 1.50
C GLU A 232 19.97 -2.12 1.67
N TYR A 233 19.17 -1.56 0.77
CA TYR A 233 17.72 -1.75 0.80
C TYR A 233 17.34 -3.21 0.52
N VAL A 234 17.90 -3.83 -0.54
CA VAL A 234 17.70 -5.26 -0.82
C VAL A 234 18.20 -6.12 0.32
N GLN A 235 19.38 -5.79 0.90
CA GLN A 235 19.92 -6.49 2.06
C GLN A 235 18.96 -6.46 3.26
N MET A 236 18.39 -5.29 3.55
CA MET A 236 17.40 -5.14 4.61
C MET A 236 16.14 -5.98 4.34
N LEU A 237 15.60 -5.92 3.12
CA LEU A 237 14.39 -6.67 2.73
C LEU A 237 14.59 -8.18 2.75
N ASN A 238 15.83 -8.65 2.53
CA ASN A 238 16.17 -10.08 2.52
C ASN A 238 16.67 -10.60 3.87
N LYS A 239 16.84 -9.75 4.88
CA LYS A 239 17.40 -10.13 6.19
C LYS A 239 16.75 -11.40 6.77
N ASN A 240 15.44 -11.57 6.57
CA ASN A 240 14.63 -12.65 7.14
C ASN A 240 14.09 -13.63 6.07
N LYS A 241 14.62 -13.59 4.84
CA LYS A 241 14.12 -14.40 3.71
C LYS A 241 15.08 -15.52 3.27
N GLY A 242 16.22 -15.68 3.94
CA GLY A 242 17.22 -16.68 3.58
C GLY A 242 17.82 -16.45 2.18
N PRO A 243 18.76 -15.49 2.00
CA PRO A 243 19.41 -15.27 0.70
C PRO A 243 20.13 -16.54 0.22
N ILE A 244 19.91 -16.95 -1.04
CA ILE A 244 20.51 -18.16 -1.62
C ILE A 244 21.86 -17.92 -2.31
N HIS A 245 22.26 -16.67 -2.47
CA HIS A 245 23.59 -16.27 -2.96
C HIS A 245 24.07 -15.02 -2.23
N GLU A 246 25.38 -14.87 -2.13
CA GLU A 246 26.03 -13.86 -1.29
C GLU A 246 25.94 -12.46 -1.89
N THR A 247 26.25 -12.33 -3.19
CA THR A 247 26.37 -11.04 -3.86
C THR A 247 25.01 -10.48 -4.25
N ILE A 248 24.69 -9.27 -3.78
CA ILE A 248 23.55 -8.51 -4.31
C ILE A 248 23.96 -7.97 -5.68
N VAL A 249 23.19 -8.30 -6.71
CA VAL A 249 23.41 -7.77 -8.05
C VAL A 249 23.07 -6.29 -8.05
N ASP A 250 24.04 -5.44 -8.40
CA ASP A 250 23.88 -3.99 -8.49
C ASP A 250 24.11 -3.54 -9.93
N VAL A 251 23.11 -2.90 -10.49
CA VAL A 251 23.09 -2.41 -11.87
C VAL A 251 22.86 -0.92 -11.87
N GLU A 252 23.78 -0.17 -12.42
CA GLU A 252 23.67 1.28 -12.59
C GLU A 252 24.07 1.65 -14.02
N GLY A 253 23.27 2.47 -14.68
CA GLY A 253 23.60 2.97 -16.02
C GLY A 253 22.71 4.14 -16.43
N GLU A 254 23.18 4.86 -17.46
CA GLU A 254 22.47 6.00 -18.02
C GLU A 254 22.48 5.95 -19.55
N ASP A 255 21.33 6.18 -20.16
CA ASP A 255 21.17 6.36 -21.60
C ASP A 255 20.13 7.47 -21.86
N LYS A 256 20.42 8.41 -22.75
CA LYS A 256 19.55 9.56 -23.12
C LYS A 256 19.06 10.39 -21.92
N ASN A 257 19.92 10.63 -20.94
CA ASN A 257 19.62 11.32 -19.68
C ASN A 257 18.58 10.59 -18.79
N ILE A 258 18.37 9.31 -19.04
CA ILE A 258 17.54 8.43 -18.20
C ILE A 258 18.49 7.53 -17.42
N LYS A 259 18.55 7.71 -16.11
CA LYS A 259 19.34 6.86 -15.22
C LYS A 259 18.50 5.70 -14.74
N VAL A 260 19.05 4.49 -14.80
CA VAL A 260 18.43 3.26 -14.33
C VAL A 260 19.31 2.61 -13.28
N GLU A 261 18.76 2.35 -12.12
CA GLU A 261 19.41 1.61 -11.04
C GLU A 261 18.53 0.39 -10.70
N VAL A 262 19.15 -0.79 -10.59
CA VAL A 262 18.47 -2.02 -10.20
C VAL A 262 19.33 -2.79 -9.22
N ALA A 263 18.79 -3.11 -8.04
CA ALA A 263 19.41 -4.04 -7.13
C ALA A 263 18.53 -5.28 -6.94
N LEU A 264 19.12 -6.48 -6.96
CA LEU A 264 18.36 -7.71 -6.75
C LEU A 264 19.17 -8.80 -6.07
N GLN A 265 18.46 -9.68 -5.36
CA GLN A 265 18.99 -10.90 -4.77
C GLN A 265 17.89 -11.95 -4.66
N TYR A 266 18.24 -13.21 -4.89
CA TYR A 266 17.34 -14.34 -4.69
C TYR A 266 17.39 -14.86 -3.25
N ASN A 267 16.27 -15.40 -2.79
CA ASN A 267 16.08 -15.94 -1.45
C ASN A 267 15.31 -17.27 -1.47
N GLU A 268 15.16 -17.91 -0.32
CA GLU A 268 14.51 -19.21 -0.20
C GLU A 268 13.00 -19.16 -0.37
N THR A 269 12.36 -17.99 -0.27
CA THR A 269 10.90 -17.84 -0.37
C THR A 269 10.38 -18.18 -1.78
N TYR A 270 9.08 -18.31 -1.91
CA TYR A 270 8.41 -18.61 -3.18
C TYR A 270 7.77 -17.39 -3.83
N ASN A 271 7.75 -16.27 -3.10
CA ASN A 271 7.13 -15.03 -3.54
C ASN A 271 8.11 -14.16 -4.33
N SER A 272 7.58 -13.33 -5.21
CA SER A 272 8.32 -12.30 -5.94
C SER A 272 8.06 -10.94 -5.29
N SER A 273 9.10 -10.30 -4.76
CA SER A 273 9.05 -8.96 -4.16
C SER A 273 9.78 -7.98 -5.10
N ILE A 274 9.02 -7.35 -6.01
CA ILE A 274 9.56 -6.37 -6.97
C ILE A 274 8.95 -5.02 -6.64
N TYR A 275 9.82 -4.04 -6.39
CA TYR A 275 9.43 -2.66 -6.07
C TYR A 275 10.03 -1.72 -7.11
N SER A 276 9.21 -0.88 -7.70
CA SER A 276 9.63 0.01 -8.77
C SER A 276 9.32 1.48 -8.46
N PHE A 277 10.26 2.34 -8.84
CA PHE A 277 10.24 3.77 -8.54
C PHE A 277 10.62 4.59 -9.76
N VAL A 278 10.01 5.76 -9.91
CA VAL A 278 10.36 6.77 -10.91
C VAL A 278 10.48 8.12 -10.23
N ASN A 279 11.67 8.73 -10.27
CA ASN A 279 11.97 9.99 -9.55
C ASN A 279 11.57 9.90 -8.06
N ASN A 280 11.90 8.79 -7.40
CA ASN A 280 11.57 8.43 -6.01
C ASN A 280 10.07 8.24 -5.72
N ILE A 281 9.19 8.32 -6.73
CA ILE A 281 7.77 8.02 -6.61
C ILE A 281 7.56 6.52 -6.79
N THR A 282 6.88 5.88 -5.86
CA THR A 282 6.51 4.46 -5.94
C THR A 282 5.52 4.23 -7.07
N THR A 283 5.78 3.24 -7.93
CA THR A 283 4.88 2.82 -9.02
C THR A 283 4.32 1.42 -8.75
N PRO A 284 3.29 1.28 -7.91
CA PRO A 284 2.78 -0.03 -7.50
C PRO A 284 2.20 -0.85 -8.65
N GLU A 285 1.74 -0.21 -9.72
CA GLU A 285 1.29 -0.86 -10.96
C GLU A 285 2.43 -1.07 -11.97
N GLY A 286 3.69 -0.78 -11.56
CA GLY A 286 4.87 -0.93 -12.41
C GLY A 286 4.92 0.07 -13.55
N GLY A 287 5.12 -0.43 -14.76
CA GLY A 287 5.20 0.34 -15.99
C GLY A 287 6.33 -0.09 -16.88
N THR A 288 6.67 0.74 -17.86
CA THR A 288 7.64 0.40 -18.92
C THR A 288 9.05 0.08 -18.40
N HIS A 289 9.49 0.69 -17.30
CA HIS A 289 10.78 0.42 -16.66
C HIS A 289 10.83 -0.99 -16.06
N GLU A 290 9.80 -1.38 -15.34
CA GLU A 290 9.67 -2.71 -14.76
C GLU A 290 9.51 -3.79 -15.85
N ASP A 291 8.69 -3.54 -16.87
CA ASP A 291 8.53 -4.41 -18.02
C ASP A 291 9.87 -4.69 -18.74
N GLY A 292 10.71 -3.64 -18.90
CA GLY A 292 12.03 -3.76 -19.51
C GLY A 292 12.92 -4.72 -18.73
N VAL A 293 13.04 -4.53 -17.42
CA VAL A 293 13.87 -5.36 -16.53
C VAL A 293 13.35 -6.80 -16.47
N ARG A 294 12.04 -7.00 -16.30
CA ARG A 294 11.43 -8.35 -16.23
C ARG A 294 11.64 -9.16 -17.51
N ARG A 295 11.53 -8.52 -18.67
CA ARG A 295 11.81 -9.16 -19.97
C ARG A 295 13.28 -9.54 -20.12
N ALA A 296 14.17 -8.61 -19.78
CA ALA A 296 15.59 -8.83 -19.81
C ALA A 296 16.01 -9.99 -18.90
N LEU A 297 15.52 -10.00 -17.64
CA LEU A 297 15.78 -11.07 -16.68
C LEU A 297 15.45 -12.45 -17.25
N THR A 298 14.22 -12.59 -17.76
CA THR A 298 13.74 -13.86 -18.34
C THR A 298 14.58 -14.30 -19.55
N ARG A 299 14.88 -13.38 -20.45
CA ARG A 299 15.66 -13.64 -21.67
C ARG A 299 17.10 -14.04 -21.35
N ILE A 300 17.75 -13.36 -20.42
CA ILE A 300 19.16 -13.60 -20.09
C ILE A 300 19.32 -14.94 -19.36
N LEU A 301 18.46 -15.25 -18.40
CA LEU A 301 18.52 -16.54 -17.70
C LEU A 301 18.29 -17.72 -18.66
N ASN A 302 17.34 -17.61 -19.59
CA ASN A 302 17.16 -18.63 -20.64
C ASN A 302 18.39 -18.74 -21.55
N LYS A 303 18.95 -17.62 -22.03
CA LYS A 303 20.16 -17.60 -22.84
C LYS A 303 21.34 -18.27 -22.12
N TYR A 304 21.55 -17.90 -20.86
CA TYR A 304 22.64 -18.46 -20.05
C TYR A 304 22.46 -19.96 -19.77
N ALA A 305 21.21 -20.38 -19.49
CA ALA A 305 20.89 -21.78 -19.24
C ALA A 305 21.15 -22.67 -20.46
N VAL A 306 20.80 -22.20 -21.66
CA VAL A 306 21.09 -22.92 -22.94
C VAL A 306 22.57 -22.93 -23.24
N SER A 307 23.26 -21.78 -23.12
CA SER A 307 24.71 -21.68 -23.42
C SER A 307 25.57 -22.55 -22.51
N ASN A 308 25.13 -22.81 -21.28
CA ASN A 308 25.83 -23.65 -20.30
C ASN A 308 25.27 -25.09 -20.24
N ASN A 309 24.44 -25.52 -21.21
CA ASN A 309 23.84 -26.86 -21.30
C ASN A 309 22.99 -27.25 -20.05
N ILE A 310 22.47 -26.30 -19.30
CA ILE A 310 21.54 -26.52 -18.17
C ILE A 310 20.15 -26.80 -18.73
N LEU A 311 19.72 -26.06 -19.75
CA LEU A 311 18.54 -26.33 -20.57
C LEU A 311 18.98 -26.78 -21.98
N LYS A 312 18.30 -27.77 -22.53
CA LYS A 312 18.50 -28.18 -23.94
C LYS A 312 17.60 -27.31 -24.82
N GLU A 313 18.02 -27.08 -26.08
CA GLU A 313 17.22 -26.28 -27.05
C GLU A 313 15.78 -26.81 -27.29
N LYS A 314 15.56 -28.10 -27.00
CA LYS A 314 14.25 -28.77 -27.12
C LYS A 314 13.39 -28.72 -25.88
N ASP A 315 13.96 -28.27 -24.73
CA ASP A 315 13.23 -28.15 -23.48
C ASP A 315 12.39 -26.88 -23.50
N ASP A 316 11.26 -26.87 -22.77
CA ASP A 316 10.45 -25.67 -22.63
C ASP A 316 11.26 -24.57 -21.91
N PRO A 317 11.27 -23.34 -22.43
CA PRO A 317 11.98 -22.23 -21.79
C PRO A 317 11.38 -21.89 -20.43
N LEU A 318 12.19 -21.31 -19.55
CA LEU A 318 11.74 -20.73 -18.29
C LEU A 318 10.78 -19.57 -18.58
N THR A 319 9.65 -19.55 -17.90
CA THR A 319 8.70 -18.43 -17.95
C THR A 319 9.12 -17.28 -17.04
N GLY A 320 8.47 -16.12 -17.19
CA GLY A 320 8.69 -14.99 -16.29
C GLY A 320 8.46 -15.34 -14.83
N ASP A 321 7.44 -16.12 -14.52
CA ASP A 321 7.15 -16.54 -13.14
C ASP A 321 8.20 -17.48 -12.58
N ASP A 322 8.71 -18.41 -13.40
CA ASP A 322 9.76 -19.32 -12.97
C ASP A 322 11.03 -18.58 -12.52
N VAL A 323 11.42 -17.53 -13.28
CA VAL A 323 12.64 -16.76 -13.00
C VAL A 323 12.45 -15.70 -11.90
N ARG A 324 11.21 -15.40 -11.54
CA ARG A 324 10.92 -14.43 -10.46
C ARG A 324 10.61 -15.10 -9.11
N GLU A 325 10.50 -16.43 -9.04
CA GLU A 325 10.30 -17.12 -7.75
C GLU A 325 11.45 -16.85 -6.80
N GLY A 326 11.15 -16.29 -5.62
CA GLY A 326 12.13 -15.98 -4.58
C GLY A 326 13.04 -14.78 -4.88
N ILE A 327 12.65 -13.87 -5.77
CA ILE A 327 13.42 -12.66 -6.05
C ILE A 327 12.97 -11.51 -5.15
N THR A 328 13.94 -10.77 -4.62
CA THR A 328 13.74 -9.40 -4.12
C THR A 328 14.49 -8.46 -5.05
N MET A 329 13.76 -7.51 -5.67
CA MET A 329 14.31 -6.59 -6.66
C MET A 329 13.75 -5.19 -6.46
N ILE A 330 14.63 -4.20 -6.54
CA ILE A 330 14.27 -2.79 -6.54
C ILE A 330 14.73 -2.19 -7.85
N ILE A 331 13.82 -1.46 -8.52
CA ILE A 331 14.05 -0.79 -9.79
C ILE A 331 13.81 0.69 -9.58
N SER A 332 14.82 1.53 -9.74
CA SER A 332 14.72 2.98 -9.64
C SER A 332 15.12 3.64 -10.95
N VAL A 333 14.25 4.48 -11.49
CA VAL A 333 14.50 5.23 -12.72
C VAL A 333 14.43 6.72 -12.41
N LYS A 334 15.45 7.48 -12.85
CA LYS A 334 15.44 8.95 -12.85
C LYS A 334 15.23 9.43 -14.28
N HIS A 335 14.12 10.09 -14.52
CA HIS A 335 13.67 10.53 -15.84
C HIS A 335 13.40 12.03 -15.85
N PRO A 336 13.92 12.81 -16.81
CA PRO A 336 13.73 14.27 -16.84
C PRO A 336 12.28 14.71 -17.10
N ASN A 337 11.48 13.87 -17.77
CA ASN A 337 10.08 14.16 -18.09
C ASN A 337 9.22 12.88 -18.06
N PRO A 338 8.97 12.30 -16.88
CA PRO A 338 8.19 11.08 -16.78
C PRO A 338 6.70 11.32 -17.08
N GLN A 339 6.08 10.35 -17.76
CA GLN A 339 4.66 10.34 -18.08
C GLN A 339 4.00 9.19 -17.32
N PHE A 340 3.08 9.51 -16.43
CA PHE A 340 2.36 8.52 -15.64
C PHE A 340 0.94 8.31 -16.17
N GLU A 341 0.41 7.11 -15.98
CA GLU A 341 -1.01 6.84 -16.17
C GLU A 341 -1.76 7.38 -14.92
N GLY A 342 -2.50 8.49 -15.08
CA GLY A 342 -3.30 9.10 -14.03
C GLY A 342 -2.54 10.03 -13.06
N GLN A 343 -3.33 10.76 -12.24
CA GLN A 343 -2.81 11.75 -11.28
C GLN A 343 -2.07 11.11 -10.10
N THR A 344 -2.44 9.90 -9.71
CA THR A 344 -1.84 9.16 -8.59
C THR A 344 -0.46 8.58 -8.90
N LYS A 345 0.02 8.73 -10.15
CA LYS A 345 1.38 8.35 -10.60
C LYS A 345 1.73 6.85 -10.38
N THR A 346 0.75 5.98 -10.39
CA THR A 346 0.89 4.55 -10.05
C THR A 346 1.64 3.72 -11.08
N LYS A 347 1.71 4.19 -12.35
CA LYS A 347 2.29 3.45 -13.46
C LYS A 347 3.02 4.36 -14.46
N LEU A 348 4.24 3.98 -14.86
CA LEU A 348 5.01 4.72 -15.86
C LEU A 348 4.61 4.34 -17.30
N GLY A 349 4.30 5.35 -18.12
CA GLY A 349 3.87 5.19 -19.50
C GLY A 349 4.96 5.37 -20.58
N ASN A 350 6.08 6.04 -20.28
CA ASN A 350 7.14 6.35 -21.23
C ASN A 350 7.66 5.11 -21.97
N SER A 351 7.38 4.97 -23.26
CA SER A 351 7.72 3.76 -24.04
C SER A 351 9.23 3.53 -24.22
N GLU A 352 10.01 4.61 -24.32
CA GLU A 352 11.48 4.58 -24.49
C GLU A 352 12.20 3.96 -23.28
N VAL A 353 11.64 4.10 -22.08
CA VAL A 353 12.25 3.59 -20.85
C VAL A 353 12.35 2.06 -20.86
N ARG A 354 11.38 1.37 -21.49
CA ARG A 354 11.40 -0.09 -21.60
C ARG A 354 12.68 -0.60 -22.25
N SER A 355 13.08 -0.01 -23.40
CA SER A 355 14.27 -0.43 -24.13
C SER A 355 15.56 -0.03 -23.43
N ILE A 356 15.57 1.12 -22.75
CA ILE A 356 16.73 1.61 -22.00
C ILE A 356 16.97 0.73 -20.77
N ALA A 357 15.93 0.44 -19.99
CA ALA A 357 16.01 -0.43 -18.83
C ALA A 357 16.41 -1.87 -19.21
N ASP A 358 15.80 -2.42 -20.28
CA ASP A 358 16.20 -3.75 -20.83
C ASP A 358 17.69 -3.77 -21.18
N LYS A 359 18.19 -2.79 -21.91
CA LYS A 359 19.59 -2.73 -22.36
C LYS A 359 20.55 -2.66 -21.17
N ILE A 360 20.38 -1.67 -20.30
CA ILE A 360 21.27 -1.41 -19.14
C ILE A 360 21.30 -2.65 -18.22
N PHE A 361 20.13 -3.18 -17.90
CA PHE A 361 20.03 -4.36 -17.05
C PHE A 361 20.65 -5.61 -17.73
N SER A 362 20.42 -5.80 -19.03
CA SER A 362 20.96 -6.95 -19.77
C SER A 362 22.48 -7.01 -19.73
N GLU A 363 23.13 -5.90 -20.03
CA GLU A 363 24.60 -5.81 -20.09
C GLU A 363 25.23 -6.10 -18.73
N ALA A 364 24.67 -5.57 -17.67
CA ALA A 364 25.20 -5.73 -16.31
C ALA A 364 24.88 -7.13 -15.75
N PHE A 365 23.66 -7.62 -15.94
CA PHE A 365 23.26 -8.93 -15.39
C PHE A 365 23.92 -10.10 -16.14
N GLU A 366 24.09 -10.01 -17.45
CA GLU A 366 24.86 -11.02 -18.22
C GLU A 366 26.32 -11.08 -17.74
N ARG A 367 26.95 -9.93 -17.49
CA ARG A 367 28.29 -9.85 -16.91
C ARG A 367 28.35 -10.51 -15.53
N PHE A 368 27.40 -10.18 -14.65
CA PHE A 368 27.32 -10.79 -13.31
C PHE A 368 27.27 -12.32 -13.36
N LEU A 369 26.42 -12.89 -14.24
CA LEU A 369 26.30 -14.34 -14.38
C LEU A 369 27.60 -15.00 -14.87
N LEU A 370 28.32 -14.32 -15.79
CA LEU A 370 29.61 -14.81 -16.31
C LEU A 370 30.74 -14.71 -15.28
N GLU A 371 30.76 -13.66 -14.48
CA GLU A 371 31.76 -13.43 -13.45
C GLU A 371 31.51 -14.29 -12.18
N ASN A 372 30.27 -14.73 -11.96
CA ASN A 372 29.86 -15.48 -10.75
C ASN A 372 29.12 -16.80 -11.12
N PRO A 373 29.79 -17.76 -11.77
CA PRO A 373 29.15 -18.95 -12.30
C PRO A 373 28.49 -19.84 -11.23
N ASP A 374 29.05 -19.90 -10.02
CA ASP A 374 28.47 -20.67 -8.90
C ASP A 374 27.16 -20.04 -8.42
N GLN A 375 27.11 -18.74 -8.28
CA GLN A 375 25.89 -18.02 -7.89
C GLN A 375 24.85 -18.08 -9.02
N ALA A 376 25.27 -17.95 -10.29
CA ALA A 376 24.41 -18.12 -11.44
C ALA A 376 23.75 -19.50 -11.48
N ARG A 377 24.50 -20.55 -11.12
CA ARG A 377 23.96 -21.91 -11.02
C ARG A 377 22.88 -22.03 -9.95
N VAL A 378 23.11 -21.47 -8.76
CA VAL A 378 22.11 -21.48 -7.68
C VAL A 378 20.82 -20.76 -8.09
N ILE A 379 20.94 -19.60 -8.76
CA ILE A 379 19.79 -18.85 -9.30
C ILE A 379 19.01 -19.69 -10.34
N LEU A 380 19.73 -20.35 -11.24
CA LEU A 380 19.10 -21.21 -12.26
C LEU A 380 18.46 -22.46 -11.64
N ASP A 381 19.10 -23.10 -10.67
CA ASP A 381 18.53 -24.27 -9.99
C ASP A 381 17.22 -23.90 -9.27
N LYS A 382 17.12 -22.70 -8.68
CA LYS A 382 15.88 -22.16 -8.12
C LYS A 382 14.82 -22.03 -9.21
N SER A 383 15.12 -21.35 -10.32
CA SER A 383 14.21 -21.13 -11.46
C SER A 383 13.77 -22.44 -12.12
N MET A 384 14.68 -23.42 -12.30
CA MET A 384 14.37 -24.75 -12.82
C MET A 384 13.44 -25.54 -11.89
N THR A 385 13.60 -25.37 -10.60
CA THR A 385 12.74 -26.02 -9.60
C THR A 385 11.33 -25.40 -9.64
N ALA A 386 11.23 -24.08 -9.77
CA ALA A 386 9.96 -23.38 -9.96
C ALA A 386 9.25 -23.87 -11.26
N SER A 387 9.98 -23.97 -12.37
CA SER A 387 9.44 -24.47 -13.65
C SER A 387 8.89 -25.88 -13.53
N ARG A 388 9.63 -26.81 -12.88
CA ARG A 388 9.14 -28.17 -12.63
C ARG A 388 7.85 -28.19 -11.80
N ALA A 389 7.77 -27.38 -10.76
CA ALA A 389 6.60 -27.25 -9.91
C ALA A 389 5.39 -26.71 -10.71
N ARG A 390 5.60 -25.68 -11.54
CA ARG A 390 4.56 -25.12 -12.43
C ARG A 390 4.02 -26.16 -13.42
N VAL A 391 4.91 -26.90 -14.09
CA VAL A 391 4.52 -27.95 -15.03
C VAL A 391 3.75 -29.06 -14.33
N ALA A 392 4.19 -29.49 -13.14
CA ALA A 392 3.47 -30.47 -12.33
C ALA A 392 2.08 -29.98 -11.91
N ALA A 393 1.96 -28.71 -11.49
CA ALA A 393 0.71 -28.08 -11.14
C ALA A 393 -0.26 -28.01 -12.35
N LYS A 394 0.24 -27.60 -13.54
CA LYS A 394 -0.54 -27.58 -14.76
C LYS A 394 -1.07 -28.97 -15.12
N LYS A 395 -0.22 -29.98 -15.06
CA LYS A 395 -0.62 -31.38 -15.34
C LYS A 395 -1.67 -31.89 -14.33
N ALA A 396 -1.52 -31.57 -13.07
CA ALA A 396 -2.51 -31.91 -12.04
C ALA A 396 -3.86 -31.25 -12.32
N ARG A 397 -3.88 -29.96 -12.71
CA ARG A 397 -5.12 -29.24 -13.09
C ARG A 397 -5.78 -29.87 -14.32
N GLU A 398 -5.03 -30.19 -15.36
CA GLU A 398 -5.57 -30.83 -16.56
C GLU A 398 -6.20 -32.19 -16.25
N LEU A 399 -5.58 -32.98 -15.38
CA LEU A 399 -6.14 -34.26 -14.94
C LEU A 399 -7.43 -34.08 -14.11
N THR A 400 -7.50 -33.06 -13.26
CA THR A 400 -8.70 -32.70 -12.50
C THR A 400 -9.80 -32.18 -13.42
N ARG A 401 -9.47 -31.35 -14.41
CA ARG A 401 -10.42 -30.81 -15.40
C ARG A 401 -11.03 -31.91 -16.29
N ARG A 402 -10.27 -32.97 -16.62
CA ARG A 402 -10.80 -34.16 -17.31
C ARG A 402 -11.69 -35.06 -16.43
N LYS A 403 -11.55 -34.96 -15.10
CA LYS A 403 -12.45 -35.60 -14.13
C LYS A 403 -13.63 -34.71 -13.72
N GLY A 404 -13.72 -33.51 -14.27
CA GLY A 404 -14.43 -32.33 -13.80
C GLY A 404 -15.95 -32.39 -13.73
N ASP A 405 -16.65 -33.39 -14.21
CA ASP A 405 -18.10 -33.50 -13.98
C ASP A 405 -18.44 -33.95 -12.54
N LEU A 406 -17.51 -34.60 -11.84
CA LEU A 406 -17.69 -35.05 -10.45
C LEU A 406 -17.23 -34.01 -9.41
N ASP A 407 -16.22 -33.23 -9.71
CA ASP A 407 -15.69 -32.18 -8.79
C ASP A 407 -16.60 -30.93 -8.75
N VAL A 408 -17.28 -30.61 -9.84
CA VAL A 408 -18.30 -29.55 -9.86
C VAL A 408 -19.44 -29.84 -8.89
N THR A 409 -19.84 -31.10 -8.75
CA THR A 409 -20.87 -31.50 -7.81
C THR A 409 -20.46 -31.34 -6.33
N ASN A 410 -19.19 -31.59 -6.01
CA ASN A 410 -18.62 -31.34 -4.66
C ASN A 410 -18.47 -29.86 -4.34
N PHE A 411 -18.12 -29.03 -5.34
CA PHE A 411 -18.05 -27.59 -5.19
C PHE A 411 -19.42 -26.97 -4.87
N TYR A 412 -20.46 -27.35 -5.60
CA TYR A 412 -21.83 -26.89 -5.33
C TYR A 412 -22.36 -27.35 -3.95
N GLY A 413 -21.77 -28.38 -3.34
CA GLY A 413 -22.14 -28.83 -1.99
C GLY A 413 -21.58 -27.96 -0.86
N LYS A 414 -20.46 -27.21 -1.09
CA LYS A 414 -19.83 -26.33 -0.09
C LYS A 414 -20.29 -24.87 -0.20
N LEU A 415 -20.38 -24.34 -1.41
CA LEU A 415 -20.81 -22.95 -1.63
C LEU A 415 -22.33 -22.84 -1.65
N SER A 416 -22.89 -22.13 -0.71
CA SER A 416 -24.29 -21.67 -0.75
C SER A 416 -24.34 -20.33 -1.49
N ASP A 417 -24.46 -20.37 -2.82
CA ASP A 417 -24.40 -19.19 -3.69
C ASP A 417 -25.63 -18.27 -3.54
N CYS A 418 -25.49 -17.00 -3.90
CA CYS A 418 -26.61 -16.06 -4.00
C CYS A 418 -27.32 -16.16 -5.35
N LYS A 419 -28.54 -15.64 -5.41
CA LYS A 419 -29.36 -15.66 -6.64
C LYS A 419 -28.97 -14.57 -7.62
N SER A 420 -28.51 -13.43 -7.13
CA SER A 420 -28.01 -12.32 -7.98
C SER A 420 -26.81 -12.77 -8.79
N LYS A 421 -26.73 -12.28 -10.03
CA LYS A 421 -25.56 -12.42 -10.91
C LYS A 421 -24.82 -11.11 -11.11
N ASP A 422 -25.29 -10.03 -10.50
CA ASP A 422 -24.65 -8.74 -10.50
C ASP A 422 -23.58 -8.68 -9.40
N PRO A 423 -22.28 -8.62 -9.73
CA PRO A 423 -21.21 -8.58 -8.75
C PRO A 423 -21.28 -7.37 -7.81
N THR A 424 -21.86 -6.25 -8.28
CA THR A 424 -21.87 -4.98 -7.55
C THR A 424 -22.76 -5.03 -6.30
N VAL A 425 -23.78 -5.86 -6.31
CA VAL A 425 -24.70 -6.06 -5.18
C VAL A 425 -24.48 -7.41 -4.47
N SER A 426 -23.65 -8.29 -5.05
CA SER A 426 -23.38 -9.62 -4.50
C SER A 426 -22.19 -9.59 -3.55
N GLU A 427 -22.32 -10.32 -2.45
CA GLU A 427 -21.28 -10.46 -1.45
C GLU A 427 -21.12 -11.93 -1.02
N ILE A 428 -19.89 -12.31 -0.64
CA ILE A 428 -19.56 -13.65 -0.16
C ILE A 428 -18.97 -13.58 1.24
N PHE A 429 -19.50 -14.39 2.16
CA PHE A 429 -18.97 -14.59 3.50
C PHE A 429 -18.11 -15.85 3.53
N LEU A 430 -16.84 -15.70 3.91
CA LEU A 430 -15.94 -16.80 4.24
C LEU A 430 -16.10 -17.08 5.74
N VAL A 431 -16.78 -18.16 6.08
CA VAL A 431 -17.24 -18.44 7.45
C VAL A 431 -16.41 -19.54 8.06
N GLU A 432 -15.97 -19.36 9.29
CA GLU A 432 -15.25 -20.39 10.04
C GLU A 432 -16.18 -21.52 10.47
N GLY A 433 -15.89 -22.72 9.98
CA GLY A 433 -16.55 -23.97 10.37
C GLY A 433 -17.95 -24.19 9.78
N ASP A 434 -18.34 -25.44 9.81
CA ASP A 434 -19.65 -25.88 9.27
C ASP A 434 -20.82 -25.44 10.18
N SER A 435 -20.59 -25.24 11.49
CA SER A 435 -21.64 -24.84 12.44
C SER A 435 -22.10 -23.41 12.20
N ALA A 436 -21.15 -22.45 12.24
CA ALA A 436 -21.43 -21.04 11.94
C ALA A 436 -21.90 -20.87 10.48
N GLY A 437 -21.31 -21.66 9.55
CA GLY A 437 -21.78 -21.73 8.17
C GLY A 437 -23.26 -22.12 8.05
N GLY A 438 -23.71 -23.05 8.85
CA GLY A 438 -25.10 -23.48 8.89
C GLY A 438 -26.06 -22.40 9.37
N SER A 439 -25.73 -21.68 10.45
CA SER A 439 -26.50 -20.52 10.93
C SER A 439 -26.49 -19.39 9.90
N ALA A 440 -25.31 -19.07 9.30
CA ALA A 440 -25.19 -18.06 8.27
C ALA A 440 -26.03 -18.35 7.01
N ILE A 441 -26.10 -19.63 6.57
CA ILE A 441 -26.94 -20.04 5.42
C ILE A 441 -28.42 -19.79 5.70
N LYS A 442 -28.89 -19.99 6.93
CA LYS A 442 -30.28 -19.74 7.31
C LYS A 442 -30.57 -18.25 7.47
N GLY A 443 -29.66 -17.50 8.13
CA GLY A 443 -29.85 -16.09 8.42
C GLY A 443 -29.62 -15.15 7.25
N ARG A 444 -28.95 -15.57 6.14
CA ARG A 444 -28.56 -14.71 5.02
C ARG A 444 -29.73 -14.17 4.18
N ASP A 445 -29.52 -13.05 3.54
CA ASP A 445 -30.29 -12.68 2.35
C ASP A 445 -29.84 -13.52 1.14
N SER A 446 -30.63 -14.52 0.78
CA SER A 446 -30.32 -15.42 -0.33
C SER A 446 -30.28 -14.73 -1.71
N MET A 447 -30.74 -13.48 -1.83
CA MET A 447 -30.67 -12.72 -3.08
C MET A 447 -29.27 -12.24 -3.37
N THR A 448 -28.57 -11.71 -2.36
CA THR A 448 -27.29 -11.01 -2.54
C THR A 448 -26.13 -11.63 -1.78
N GLN A 449 -26.39 -12.48 -0.78
CA GLN A 449 -25.37 -13.04 0.10
C GLN A 449 -25.08 -14.51 -0.21
N ALA A 450 -23.81 -14.83 -0.51
CA ALA A 450 -23.29 -16.18 -0.64
C ALA A 450 -22.50 -16.56 0.62
N ILE A 451 -22.53 -17.83 1.01
CA ILE A 451 -21.82 -18.38 2.17
C ILE A 451 -20.89 -19.50 1.72
N LEU A 452 -19.63 -19.40 2.12
CA LEU A 452 -18.61 -20.42 1.93
C LEU A 452 -18.03 -20.82 3.30
N PRO A 453 -18.47 -21.93 3.89
CA PRO A 453 -17.86 -22.48 5.11
C PRO A 453 -16.44 -22.99 4.83
N LEU A 454 -15.50 -22.65 5.71
CA LEU A 454 -14.11 -23.11 5.66
C LEU A 454 -13.89 -24.17 6.75
N ARG A 455 -13.33 -25.32 6.36
CA ARG A 455 -13.09 -26.43 7.30
C ARG A 455 -11.71 -26.29 7.95
N GLY A 456 -11.67 -25.51 9.03
CA GLY A 456 -10.45 -25.29 9.82
C GLY A 456 -9.44 -24.37 9.18
N LYS A 457 -8.18 -24.47 9.62
CA LYS A 457 -7.08 -23.61 9.19
C LYS A 457 -6.67 -23.92 7.75
N ILE A 458 -6.72 -22.93 6.88
CA ILE A 458 -6.23 -23.08 5.52
C ILE A 458 -4.69 -23.18 5.49
N LEU A 459 -4.14 -23.64 4.37
CA LEU A 459 -2.69 -23.72 4.19
C LEU A 459 -2.07 -22.32 4.26
N ASN A 460 -1.00 -22.19 5.03
CA ASN A 460 -0.18 -20.97 5.02
C ASN A 460 0.59 -20.86 3.69
N VAL A 461 0.14 -19.98 2.82
CA VAL A 461 0.72 -19.79 1.48
C VAL A 461 2.05 -19.04 1.49
N GLU A 462 2.43 -18.41 2.59
CA GLU A 462 3.77 -17.83 2.76
C GLU A 462 4.86 -18.90 2.75
N LYS A 463 4.53 -20.10 3.28
CA LYS A 463 5.42 -21.27 3.40
C LYS A 463 5.17 -22.32 2.32
N ALA A 464 4.41 -22.02 1.29
CA ALA A 464 4.01 -23.02 0.32
C ALA A 464 4.15 -22.51 -1.10
N ARG A 465 4.72 -23.35 -1.97
CA ARG A 465 4.70 -23.10 -3.40
C ARG A 465 3.29 -23.10 -3.95
N LEU A 466 3.12 -22.45 -5.09
CA LEU A 466 1.85 -22.33 -5.77
C LEU A 466 1.20 -23.70 -6.11
N ASP A 467 1.99 -24.69 -6.50
CA ASP A 467 1.50 -26.05 -6.79
C ASP A 467 0.88 -26.73 -5.56
N ARG A 468 1.52 -26.56 -4.39
CA ARG A 468 1.01 -27.05 -3.11
C ARG A 468 -0.24 -26.29 -2.66
N ALA A 469 -0.23 -24.96 -2.84
CA ALA A 469 -1.40 -24.12 -2.57
C ALA A 469 -2.61 -24.54 -3.41
N LEU A 470 -2.41 -24.78 -4.71
CA LEU A 470 -3.44 -25.28 -5.62
C LEU A 470 -3.84 -26.74 -5.37
N GLY A 471 -2.99 -27.52 -4.70
CA GLY A 471 -3.34 -28.86 -4.19
C GLY A 471 -4.30 -28.81 -3.00
N ASN A 472 -4.35 -27.69 -2.25
CA ASN A 472 -5.22 -27.52 -1.10
C ASN A 472 -6.69 -27.32 -1.53
N GLU A 473 -7.60 -28.10 -0.97
CA GLU A 473 -9.01 -28.10 -1.36
C GLU A 473 -9.70 -26.77 -1.04
N GLU A 474 -9.45 -26.19 0.15
CA GLU A 474 -10.07 -24.94 0.59
C GLU A 474 -9.64 -23.77 -0.31
N ILE A 475 -8.35 -23.69 -0.64
CA ILE A 475 -7.81 -22.65 -1.53
C ILE A 475 -8.42 -22.79 -2.94
N ARG A 476 -8.51 -24.00 -3.49
CA ARG A 476 -9.16 -24.22 -4.79
C ARG A 476 -10.63 -23.81 -4.77
N THR A 477 -11.32 -24.09 -3.68
CA THR A 477 -12.73 -23.71 -3.51
C THR A 477 -12.89 -22.19 -3.50
N ILE A 478 -12.01 -21.45 -2.81
CA ILE A 478 -11.99 -19.98 -2.80
C ILE A 478 -11.71 -19.43 -4.21
N ILE A 479 -10.68 -19.94 -4.92
CA ILE A 479 -10.35 -19.52 -6.29
C ILE A 479 -11.56 -19.70 -7.22
N THR A 480 -12.21 -20.85 -7.12
CA THR A 480 -13.39 -21.18 -7.96
C THR A 480 -14.59 -20.30 -7.61
N ALA A 481 -14.81 -20.03 -6.31
CA ALA A 481 -15.89 -19.15 -5.85
C ALA A 481 -15.76 -17.73 -6.38
N PHE A 482 -14.53 -17.17 -6.36
CA PHE A 482 -14.28 -15.81 -6.85
C PHE A 482 -14.38 -15.68 -8.37
N GLY A 483 -13.97 -16.72 -9.11
CA GLY A 483 -14.03 -16.73 -10.57
C GLY A 483 -12.92 -15.97 -11.28
N THR A 484 -12.03 -15.26 -10.55
CA THR A 484 -10.97 -14.43 -11.12
C THR A 484 -9.79 -15.19 -11.67
N GLY A 485 -9.61 -16.47 -11.29
CA GLY A 485 -8.33 -17.15 -11.48
C GLY A 485 -7.24 -16.65 -10.54
N ILE A 486 -6.00 -17.06 -10.75
CA ILE A 486 -4.79 -16.60 -10.03
C ILE A 486 -3.58 -16.57 -10.95
N GLY A 487 -2.55 -15.78 -10.62
CA GLY A 487 -1.33 -15.64 -11.41
C GLY A 487 -1.62 -15.06 -12.80
N ASP A 488 -1.07 -15.66 -13.86
CA ASP A 488 -1.24 -15.18 -15.25
C ASP A 488 -2.69 -15.25 -15.76
N GLU A 489 -3.55 -16.05 -15.13
CA GLU A 489 -4.97 -16.19 -15.50
C GLU A 489 -5.87 -15.22 -14.69
N PHE A 490 -5.30 -14.40 -13.81
CA PHE A 490 -6.08 -13.50 -12.97
C PHE A 490 -6.74 -12.40 -13.80
N ASP A 491 -8.05 -12.25 -13.62
CA ASP A 491 -8.85 -11.20 -14.26
C ASP A 491 -9.86 -10.64 -13.26
N LEU A 492 -9.62 -9.43 -12.77
CA LEU A 492 -10.48 -8.76 -11.78
C LEU A 492 -11.92 -8.56 -12.28
N ASN A 493 -12.10 -8.36 -13.60
CA ASN A 493 -13.44 -8.17 -14.19
C ASN A 493 -14.33 -9.42 -14.09
N LYS A 494 -13.75 -10.57 -13.78
CA LYS A 494 -14.48 -11.83 -13.56
C LYS A 494 -14.86 -12.05 -12.10
N LEU A 495 -14.53 -11.10 -11.21
CA LEU A 495 -14.89 -11.21 -9.80
C LEU A 495 -16.41 -11.28 -9.63
N ARG A 496 -16.88 -12.34 -8.98
CA ARG A 496 -18.32 -12.61 -8.83
C ARG A 496 -18.97 -11.85 -7.67
N TYR A 497 -18.17 -11.34 -6.74
CA TYR A 497 -18.65 -10.68 -5.52
C TYR A 497 -17.81 -9.44 -5.25
N HIS A 498 -18.40 -8.25 -5.27
CA HIS A 498 -17.69 -7.02 -4.96
C HIS A 498 -17.49 -6.76 -3.46
N LYS A 499 -18.00 -7.67 -2.60
CA LYS A 499 -17.63 -7.72 -1.18
C LYS A 499 -17.29 -9.15 -0.78
N ILE A 500 -16.05 -9.35 -0.34
CA ILE A 500 -15.55 -10.59 0.23
C ILE A 500 -15.37 -10.34 1.71
N ILE A 501 -16.18 -11.00 2.54
CA ILE A 501 -16.27 -10.72 3.96
C ILE A 501 -15.70 -11.92 4.73
N ILE A 502 -14.62 -11.70 5.46
CA ILE A 502 -14.04 -12.69 6.37
C ILE A 502 -14.85 -12.65 7.66
N MET A 503 -15.46 -13.78 8.03
CA MET A 503 -16.29 -13.93 9.21
C MET A 503 -15.76 -15.11 10.04
N THR A 504 -14.93 -14.80 11.03
CA THR A 504 -14.26 -15.74 11.94
C THR A 504 -14.65 -15.46 13.38
N ASP A 505 -14.51 -16.44 14.24
CA ASP A 505 -14.75 -16.31 15.68
C ASP A 505 -13.85 -15.23 16.30
N ALA A 506 -14.28 -14.67 17.43
CA ALA A 506 -13.53 -13.63 18.16
C ALA A 506 -12.49 -14.23 19.13
N ASP A 507 -11.96 -15.40 18.82
CA ASP A 507 -10.95 -16.11 19.60
C ASP A 507 -9.59 -16.17 18.89
N VAL A 508 -8.60 -16.84 19.49
CA VAL A 508 -7.25 -16.98 18.95
C VAL A 508 -7.21 -17.81 17.67
N ASP A 509 -8.06 -18.82 17.54
CA ASP A 509 -8.14 -19.68 16.35
C ASP A 509 -8.79 -18.94 15.18
N GLY A 510 -9.86 -18.20 15.41
CA GLY A 510 -10.49 -17.33 14.41
C GLY A 510 -9.56 -16.20 13.95
N SER A 511 -8.80 -15.61 14.86
CA SER A 511 -7.76 -14.65 14.52
C SER A 511 -6.67 -15.25 13.64
N HIS A 512 -6.25 -16.49 13.91
CA HIS A 512 -5.29 -17.20 13.07
C HIS A 512 -5.85 -17.52 11.67
N ILE A 513 -7.09 -17.96 11.56
CA ILE A 513 -7.75 -18.21 10.26
C ILE A 513 -7.83 -16.90 9.46
N ARG A 514 -8.19 -15.79 10.12
CA ARG A 514 -8.21 -14.46 9.50
C ARG A 514 -6.86 -14.08 8.92
N VAL A 515 -5.77 -14.25 9.68
CA VAL A 515 -4.41 -13.94 9.20
C VAL A 515 -4.00 -14.85 8.04
N LEU A 516 -4.34 -16.14 8.06
CA LEU A 516 -4.10 -17.05 6.94
C LEU A 516 -4.85 -16.63 5.67
N LEU A 517 -6.11 -16.19 5.79
CA LEU A 517 -6.88 -15.65 4.67
C LEU A 517 -6.31 -14.33 4.16
N LEU A 518 -5.89 -13.42 5.05
CA LEU A 518 -5.23 -12.18 4.66
C LEU A 518 -3.91 -12.46 3.94
N THR A 519 -3.13 -13.46 4.37
CA THR A 519 -1.92 -13.89 3.68
C THR A 519 -2.24 -14.41 2.28
N LEU A 520 -3.29 -15.23 2.13
CA LEU A 520 -3.76 -15.72 0.84
C LEU A 520 -4.17 -14.57 -0.09
N PHE A 521 -4.93 -13.61 0.43
CA PHE A 521 -5.39 -12.46 -0.37
C PHE A 521 -4.23 -11.57 -0.77
N TYR A 522 -3.33 -11.28 0.14
CA TYR A 522 -2.16 -10.45 -0.15
C TYR A 522 -1.23 -11.09 -1.19
N ARG A 523 -1.01 -12.42 -1.12
CA ARG A 523 -0.07 -13.14 -2.02
C ARG A 523 -0.67 -13.48 -3.38
N PHE A 524 -1.94 -13.86 -3.46
CA PHE A 524 -2.55 -14.37 -4.70
C PHE A 524 -3.69 -13.53 -5.25
N PHE A 525 -4.27 -12.65 -4.46
CA PHE A 525 -5.42 -11.82 -4.82
C PHE A 525 -5.20 -10.35 -4.51
N LYS A 526 -3.95 -9.88 -4.54
CA LYS A 526 -3.60 -8.50 -4.22
C LYS A 526 -4.47 -7.46 -4.95
N PRO A 527 -4.77 -7.59 -6.27
CA PRO A 527 -5.64 -6.63 -6.95
C PRO A 527 -7.08 -6.57 -6.39
N ILE A 528 -7.59 -7.66 -5.78
CA ILE A 528 -8.90 -7.64 -5.10
C ILE A 528 -8.85 -6.79 -3.82
N VAL A 529 -7.73 -6.85 -3.08
CA VAL A 529 -7.51 -6.04 -1.87
C VAL A 529 -7.36 -4.56 -2.26
N GLU A 530 -6.54 -4.28 -3.26
CA GLU A 530 -6.28 -2.92 -3.77
C GLU A 530 -7.55 -2.26 -4.35
N ALA A 531 -8.44 -3.04 -4.96
CA ALA A 531 -9.74 -2.58 -5.42
C ALA A 531 -10.77 -2.38 -4.29
N GLY A 532 -10.39 -2.67 -3.03
CA GLY A 532 -11.23 -2.43 -1.85
C GLY A 532 -12.38 -3.44 -1.67
N HIS A 533 -12.26 -4.66 -2.21
CA HIS A 533 -13.32 -5.66 -2.15
C HIS A 533 -13.25 -6.58 -0.93
N VAL A 534 -12.21 -6.49 -0.08
CA VAL A 534 -12.01 -7.38 1.08
C VAL A 534 -12.40 -6.67 2.37
N TYR A 535 -13.18 -7.36 3.19
CA TYR A 535 -13.68 -6.84 4.47
C TYR A 535 -13.54 -7.90 5.57
N ALA A 536 -13.40 -7.45 6.82
CA ALA A 536 -13.54 -8.28 8.00
C ALA A 536 -14.84 -7.90 8.72
N ALA A 537 -15.68 -8.89 9.00
CA ALA A 537 -16.86 -8.70 9.84
C ALA A 537 -16.42 -8.46 11.29
N GLN A 538 -17.15 -7.59 11.99
CA GLN A 538 -16.93 -7.33 13.41
C GLN A 538 -18.18 -7.78 14.18
N PRO A 539 -18.25 -9.07 14.57
CA PRO A 539 -19.34 -9.53 15.42
C PRO A 539 -19.25 -8.86 16.80
N PRO A 540 -20.38 -8.69 17.50
CA PRO A 540 -20.38 -8.11 18.84
C PRO A 540 -19.64 -9.01 19.83
N LEU A 541 -18.91 -8.38 20.74
CA LEU A 541 -18.18 -9.09 21.80
C LEU A 541 -19.08 -9.36 23.03
N PHE A 542 -20.08 -8.50 23.25
CA PHE A 542 -21.00 -8.64 24.37
C PHE A 542 -22.45 -8.44 23.95
N CYS A 543 -23.33 -9.25 24.57
CA CYS A 543 -24.79 -9.09 24.56
C CYS A 543 -25.24 -8.66 25.94
N ILE A 544 -25.93 -7.52 26.05
CA ILE A 544 -26.44 -6.96 27.31
C ILE A 544 -27.97 -7.03 27.25
N LYS A 545 -28.58 -7.83 28.18
CA LYS A 545 -30.03 -7.99 28.28
C LYS A 545 -30.53 -7.27 29.53
N HIS A 546 -31.49 -6.36 29.37
CA HIS A 546 -32.17 -5.73 30.47
C HIS A 546 -33.68 -5.56 30.16
N GLY A 547 -34.54 -6.13 31.00
CA GLY A 547 -35.97 -6.17 30.73
C GLY A 547 -36.29 -6.89 29.41
N LYS A 548 -36.84 -6.15 28.42
CA LYS A 548 -37.11 -6.65 27.07
C LYS A 548 -36.08 -6.16 26.04
N THR A 549 -35.12 -5.36 26.48
CA THR A 549 -34.11 -4.77 25.56
C THR A 549 -32.89 -5.66 25.49
N ILE A 550 -32.43 -5.91 24.27
CA ILE A 550 -31.18 -6.58 23.98
C ILE A 550 -30.28 -5.53 23.30
N LYS A 551 -29.07 -5.34 23.80
CA LYS A 551 -28.07 -4.44 23.23
C LYS A 551 -26.79 -5.23 22.94
N TYR A 552 -26.36 -5.23 21.70
CA TYR A 552 -25.07 -5.78 21.28
C TYR A 552 -24.03 -4.65 21.24
N VAL A 553 -22.81 -4.93 21.71
CA VAL A 553 -21.69 -3.97 21.73
C VAL A 553 -20.41 -4.67 21.29
N LEU A 554 -19.53 -3.92 20.61
CA LEU A 554 -18.37 -4.46 19.92
C LEU A 554 -17.14 -4.62 20.82
N ASN A 555 -17.06 -3.83 21.91
CA ASN A 555 -15.89 -3.81 22.78
C ASN A 555 -16.26 -3.47 24.23
N GLU A 556 -15.26 -3.50 25.12
CA GLU A 556 -15.44 -3.22 26.54
C GLU A 556 -15.80 -1.78 26.83
N GLU A 557 -15.27 -0.83 26.04
CA GLU A 557 -15.56 0.59 26.20
C GLU A 557 -17.05 0.89 25.93
N GLU A 558 -17.58 0.37 24.82
CA GLU A 558 -19.00 0.50 24.50
C GLU A 558 -19.88 -0.16 25.55
N ARG A 559 -19.47 -1.34 26.06
CA ARG A 559 -20.15 -2.02 27.18
C ARG A 559 -20.23 -1.09 28.40
N ASP A 560 -19.10 -0.54 28.83
CA ASP A 560 -19.02 0.27 30.04
C ASP A 560 -19.74 1.62 29.87
N GLN A 561 -19.68 2.23 28.69
CA GLN A 561 -20.46 3.42 28.34
C GLN A 561 -21.96 3.13 28.41
N TYR A 562 -22.40 2.02 27.82
CA TYR A 562 -23.80 1.63 27.84
C TYR A 562 -24.28 1.35 29.26
N LEU A 563 -23.50 0.63 30.07
CA LEU A 563 -23.84 0.33 31.47
C LEU A 563 -23.95 1.60 32.32
N LYS A 564 -23.08 2.58 32.09
CA LYS A 564 -23.15 3.91 32.74
C LYS A 564 -24.41 4.70 32.36
N SER A 565 -24.96 4.45 31.19
CA SER A 565 -26.21 5.08 30.71
C SER A 565 -27.48 4.50 31.32
N LEU A 566 -27.41 3.29 31.91
CA LEU A 566 -28.54 2.64 32.54
C LEU A 566 -28.83 3.25 33.92
N SER A 567 -30.12 3.32 34.27
CA SER A 567 -30.52 3.79 35.61
C SER A 567 -29.99 2.84 36.69
N PRO A 568 -29.59 3.33 37.88
CA PRO A 568 -28.92 2.53 38.92
C PRO A 568 -29.68 1.29 39.42
N ASN A 569 -30.98 1.21 39.18
CA ASN A 569 -31.84 0.14 39.67
C ASN A 569 -32.22 -0.91 38.59
N VAL A 570 -31.67 -0.78 37.39
CA VAL A 570 -31.94 -1.71 36.26
C VAL A 570 -31.11 -2.98 36.46
N LYS A 571 -31.80 -4.13 36.56
CA LYS A 571 -31.12 -5.43 36.52
C LYS A 571 -30.79 -5.76 35.07
N TYR A 572 -29.54 -6.13 34.83
CA TYR A 572 -29.04 -6.53 33.52
C TYR A 572 -28.24 -7.82 33.62
N GLU A 573 -28.16 -8.52 32.50
CA GLU A 573 -27.32 -9.70 32.29
C GLU A 573 -26.35 -9.39 31.14
N ILE A 574 -25.08 -9.74 31.32
CA ILE A 574 -24.06 -9.59 30.28
C ILE A 574 -23.60 -10.99 29.89
N THR A 575 -23.69 -11.27 28.59
CA THR A 575 -23.15 -12.50 28.01
C THR A 575 -22.00 -12.12 27.09
N ARG A 576 -20.81 -12.72 27.28
CA ARG A 576 -19.70 -12.60 26.32
C ARG A 576 -19.95 -13.56 25.17
N MET A 577 -19.96 -13.03 23.94
CA MET A 577 -20.12 -13.80 22.72
C MET A 577 -18.74 -14.39 22.35
N LYS A 578 -18.58 -15.71 22.38
CA LYS A 578 -17.29 -16.36 22.17
C LYS A 578 -17.10 -16.87 20.74
N GLY A 579 -18.15 -17.36 20.11
CA GLY A 579 -18.07 -17.91 18.77
C GLY A 579 -19.33 -17.67 17.96
N LEU A 580 -19.17 -17.51 16.64
CA LEU A 580 -20.28 -17.36 15.69
C LEU A 580 -21.20 -18.58 15.64
N GLY A 581 -20.67 -19.77 15.96
CA GLY A 581 -21.42 -21.01 16.02
C GLY A 581 -22.34 -21.13 17.23
N GLU A 582 -22.19 -20.23 18.24
CA GLU A 582 -23.07 -20.16 19.42
C GLU A 582 -24.29 -19.24 19.18
N MET A 583 -24.21 -18.38 18.12
CA MET A 583 -25.33 -17.53 17.71
C MET A 583 -26.37 -18.33 16.93
N ASP A 584 -27.61 -18.05 17.19
CA ASP A 584 -28.68 -18.53 16.31
C ASP A 584 -28.71 -17.74 14.98
N ASP A 585 -29.52 -18.19 14.04
CA ASP A 585 -29.61 -17.63 12.70
C ASP A 585 -30.14 -16.17 12.71
N ASP A 586 -31.06 -15.84 13.62
CA ASP A 586 -31.60 -14.48 13.76
C ASP A 586 -30.58 -13.55 14.42
N GLU A 587 -29.88 -13.97 15.47
CA GLU A 587 -28.83 -13.22 16.13
C GLU A 587 -27.66 -12.92 15.17
N LEU A 588 -27.22 -13.93 14.41
CA LEU A 588 -26.14 -13.78 13.44
C LEU A 588 -26.52 -12.83 12.29
N ASN A 589 -27.78 -12.95 11.81
CA ASN A 589 -28.30 -12.01 10.82
C ASN A 589 -28.29 -10.58 11.37
N GLU A 590 -28.96 -10.36 12.52
CA GLU A 590 -29.14 -9.01 13.08
C GLU A 590 -27.83 -8.30 13.42
N THR A 591 -26.83 -9.03 13.89
CA THR A 591 -25.57 -8.43 14.39
C THR A 591 -24.48 -8.32 13.34
N THR A 592 -24.42 -9.28 12.39
CA THR A 592 -23.23 -9.47 11.56
C THR A 592 -23.52 -9.50 10.06
N MET A 593 -24.75 -9.84 9.63
CA MET A 593 -25.05 -10.02 8.22
C MET A 593 -26.00 -8.96 7.64
N ASP A 594 -26.92 -8.39 8.44
CA ASP A 594 -27.85 -7.35 7.98
C ASP A 594 -27.07 -6.10 7.53
N ILE A 595 -27.24 -5.72 6.27
CA ILE A 595 -26.54 -4.58 5.63
C ILE A 595 -26.72 -3.27 6.41
N ASN A 596 -27.85 -3.10 7.09
CA ASN A 596 -28.19 -1.86 7.79
C ASN A 596 -27.63 -1.78 9.23
N LYS A 597 -27.22 -2.93 9.81
CA LYS A 597 -26.84 -3.04 11.22
C LYS A 597 -25.40 -3.48 11.44
N ARG A 598 -24.86 -4.29 10.52
CA ARG A 598 -23.52 -4.88 10.63
C ARG A 598 -22.41 -3.83 10.59
N VAL A 599 -21.32 -4.15 11.25
CA VAL A 599 -20.07 -3.38 11.16
C VAL A 599 -19.05 -4.19 10.37
N LEU A 600 -18.53 -3.61 9.29
CA LEU A 600 -17.47 -4.16 8.46
C LEU A 600 -16.25 -3.27 8.48
N ARG A 601 -15.09 -3.85 8.67
CA ARG A 601 -13.79 -3.17 8.51
C ARG A 601 -13.23 -3.51 7.15
N GLN A 602 -13.08 -2.52 6.28
CA GLN A 602 -12.40 -2.70 5.00
C GLN A 602 -10.92 -2.99 5.22
N ILE A 603 -10.38 -3.94 4.48
CA ILE A 603 -8.96 -4.29 4.51
C ILE A 603 -8.28 -3.52 3.38
N THR A 604 -7.33 -2.68 3.75
CA THR A 604 -6.54 -1.85 2.83
C THR A 604 -5.05 -2.17 2.99
N VAL A 605 -4.29 -1.97 1.93
CA VAL A 605 -2.83 -2.00 1.95
C VAL A 605 -2.35 -0.59 1.62
N GLU A 606 -1.86 0.12 2.62
CA GLU A 606 -1.37 1.49 2.46
C GLU A 606 0.08 1.51 2.00
N ASP A 607 0.89 0.61 2.55
CA ASP A 607 2.31 0.41 2.23
C ASP A 607 2.56 -1.05 1.87
N THR A 608 2.85 -1.30 0.59
CA THR A 608 3.09 -2.66 0.07
C THR A 608 4.37 -3.27 0.65
N ILE A 609 5.40 -2.46 0.90
CA ILE A 609 6.71 -2.94 1.39
C ILE A 609 6.60 -3.30 2.87
N ALA A 610 5.97 -2.43 3.66
CA ALA A 610 5.71 -2.72 5.06
C ALA A 610 4.81 -3.95 5.23
N ALA A 611 3.78 -4.10 4.41
CA ALA A 611 2.91 -5.28 4.42
C ALA A 611 3.69 -6.57 4.08
N ASP A 612 4.56 -6.55 3.05
CA ASP A 612 5.40 -7.69 2.69
C ASP A 612 6.33 -8.10 3.84
N ASP A 613 6.97 -7.13 4.49
CA ASP A 613 7.84 -7.37 5.65
C ASP A 613 7.06 -8.00 6.82
N VAL A 614 5.87 -7.49 7.14
CA VAL A 614 5.01 -8.02 8.21
C VAL A 614 4.57 -9.46 7.90
N PHE A 615 4.08 -9.74 6.68
CA PHE A 615 3.70 -11.11 6.31
C PHE A 615 4.90 -12.06 6.33
N SER A 616 6.06 -11.64 5.85
CA SER A 616 7.29 -12.44 5.88
C SER A 616 7.76 -12.74 7.31
N LYS A 617 7.69 -11.76 8.22
CA LYS A 617 8.04 -11.95 9.64
C LYS A 617 7.07 -12.86 10.39
N LEU A 618 5.76 -12.60 10.23
CA LEU A 618 4.75 -13.29 11.02
C LEU A 618 4.40 -14.66 10.48
N MET A 619 4.38 -14.82 9.15
CA MET A 619 3.91 -16.01 8.47
C MET A 619 5.02 -16.80 7.78
N GLY A 620 6.25 -16.26 7.68
CA GLY A 620 7.42 -16.89 7.06
C GLY A 620 7.98 -18.10 7.81
N GLU A 621 8.98 -18.77 7.22
CA GLU A 621 9.64 -19.96 7.80
C GLU A 621 10.40 -19.63 9.08
N GLU A 622 11.13 -18.51 9.10
CA GLU A 622 11.99 -18.10 10.21
C GLU A 622 11.18 -17.82 11.49
N VAL A 623 11.65 -18.40 12.60
CA VAL A 623 10.97 -18.27 13.91
C VAL A 623 11.43 -17.02 14.65
N GLU A 624 12.71 -16.67 14.55
CA GLU A 624 13.31 -15.59 15.33
C GLU A 624 12.71 -14.21 15.04
N PRO A 625 12.47 -13.81 13.76
CA PRO A 625 11.82 -12.54 13.46
C PRO A 625 10.40 -12.41 14.06
N ARG A 626 9.68 -13.53 14.14
CA ARG A 626 8.35 -13.59 14.77
C ARG A 626 8.44 -13.43 16.28
N ARG A 627 9.43 -14.09 16.91
CA ARG A 627 9.68 -13.94 18.35
C ARG A 627 10.03 -12.49 18.69
N GLU A 628 10.98 -11.89 17.98
CA GLU A 628 11.40 -10.52 18.16
C GLU A 628 10.22 -9.54 18.01
N PHE A 629 9.35 -9.75 17.00
CA PHE A 629 8.15 -8.96 16.81
C PHE A 629 7.19 -9.07 18.02
N ILE A 630 6.94 -10.28 18.52
CA ILE A 630 6.06 -10.52 19.67
C ILE A 630 6.64 -9.86 20.93
N GLU A 631 7.94 -10.03 21.20
CA GLU A 631 8.61 -9.46 22.37
C GLU A 631 8.59 -7.93 22.34
N THR A 632 8.87 -7.33 21.18
CA THR A 632 8.87 -5.87 21.01
C THR A 632 7.48 -5.26 21.17
N ASN A 633 6.42 -5.96 20.71
CA ASN A 633 5.05 -5.46 20.76
C ASN A 633 4.23 -5.98 21.96
N ALA A 634 4.83 -6.78 22.85
CA ALA A 634 4.13 -7.37 24.01
C ALA A 634 3.52 -6.33 24.96
N THR A 635 4.11 -5.14 25.04
CA THR A 635 3.63 -4.03 25.88
C THR A 635 2.34 -3.39 25.37
N TYR A 636 1.99 -3.58 24.10
CA TYR A 636 0.77 -3.03 23.48
C TYR A 636 -0.42 -4.00 23.56
N VAL A 637 -0.22 -5.20 24.11
CA VAL A 637 -1.29 -6.19 24.24
C VAL A 637 -2.10 -5.88 25.50
N GLU A 638 -3.30 -5.33 25.33
CA GLU A 638 -4.20 -4.96 26.43
C GLU A 638 -5.09 -6.11 26.90
N ASN A 639 -5.40 -7.08 26.03
CA ASN A 639 -6.31 -8.19 26.34
C ASN A 639 -5.70 -9.53 25.94
N LEU A 640 -5.06 -10.21 26.87
CA LEU A 640 -4.70 -11.62 26.73
C LEU A 640 -5.93 -12.47 27.08
N ASP A 641 -6.44 -13.21 26.12
CA ASP A 641 -7.42 -14.27 26.36
C ASP A 641 -6.67 -15.47 26.98
N ILE A 642 -6.58 -15.47 28.35
CA ILE A 642 -5.92 -16.53 29.13
C ILE A 642 -6.98 -17.49 29.66
#